data_3960aef7b0d733d72318f4b6bb8ba350
#
_entry.id   3960aef7b0d733d72318f4b6bb8ba350
#
_cell.length_a   1.000
_cell.length_b   1.000
_cell.length_c   1.000
_cell.angle_alpha   90.00
_cell.angle_beta   90.00
_cell.angle_gamma   90.00
#
_symmetry.space_group_name_H-M   'P 1'
#
loop_
_entity.id
_entity.type
_entity.pdbx_description
1 polymer ?
#
loop_
_entity_poly.entity_id
_entity_poly.type
_entity_poly.pdbx_seq_one_letter_code
_entity_poly.pdbx_strand_id
1 'polypeptide(L)'
;MLDSQGTAGAAGTAGTAFGLMPVEPRQGGYGPRTDRPWSRKPYGHPAAGWGAALSVGRVVVEQRVPIAGPLSMLQMNHPVSGYDCPGCAWPDDLGNLKLDICENGIKHVTWEMTRKRVDRRFFAEHTVTELATWPDFDLEDQGRLTEPMVYDADTDHYVPITWDDAFALVGDELQALDSPDEASFYTSGRLSNEATFLYQLMVREYGTNNLPDCSNMCHEASGRALKASIATGKGTVDLHDWDDCDALFVLGVNAASNAPRMLTALSDAVKRGAQVVHVNPLVEAGATRTIVPHDFVDMARFTATGTSTMNLQVRPGGDLALIRGMSKVVFEAAGDDPSVLDSGFLGALTSGVEEYRALVEATTWADLVTQSGLTEAQIRSAAAVYLAAERTIISWCLGVSQHEHGVDTVREIVNVLLLRGNIGRTGAGPSPIRGHSNVQGNRTCGIDHHPTDAWLDRLAAACRIDPPRHPGLDTVRTIEAMHDGRVKVFVGMGGNFVLAAPDTPFTAQGLEKCRLTVQVSTKLNRSHLVHGAKALILPCLGRTERDQQAQGPQGITVEDAMSMVHLSMGRKQPASAYLRSEPAIIAGIAKATLPHTATPWDWYVGDYDNIREVMAKVLPGFEGFNDLIRDRHGFRIPQPARDRVFETPSGRAEFSHAPLPNVIPESGDTLVLQTMRSHDQWNTTIYSNNDRYRGVKNLRELVFLHEDDMRDRGLVEGDLVDIVSTSKDGSTRMLRAFRAVPYDLPRGSAAGYMPEMNVLIGRKDFSAQSDQPLMKSIQVTVSRTGE
;
A
#
# COMPACT_ATOMS: atom_id res chain seq x y z
N MET A 1 -66.72 -22.86 -2.40
CA MET A 1 -66.78 -21.94 -1.29
C MET A 1 -65.51 -22.12 -0.48
N LEU A 2 -64.77 -21.03 -0.43
CA LEU A 2 -63.62 -20.76 0.43
C LEU A 2 -62.33 -21.53 0.19
N ASP A 3 -61.51 -20.82 -0.56
CA ASP A 3 -60.07 -20.90 -0.66
C ASP A 3 -59.37 -20.83 0.70
N SER A 4 -58.34 -21.62 0.86
CA SER A 4 -57.25 -21.35 1.76
C SER A 4 -55.94 -21.53 1.01
N GLN A 5 -55.46 -20.46 0.43
CA GLN A 5 -54.13 -20.35 -0.10
C GLN A 5 -53.14 -20.27 1.09
N GLY A 6 -52.36 -21.30 1.28
CA GLY A 6 -51.16 -21.27 2.11
C GLY A 6 -50.06 -20.52 1.39
N THR A 7 -49.81 -19.33 1.81
CA THR A 7 -48.60 -18.59 1.41
C THR A 7 -47.40 -19.25 2.07
N ALA A 8 -46.58 -19.96 1.31
CA ALA A 8 -45.23 -20.28 1.67
C ALA A 8 -44.46 -18.95 1.80
N GLY A 9 -44.18 -18.60 3.02
CA GLY A 9 -43.25 -17.50 3.30
C GLY A 9 -41.89 -17.86 2.73
N ALA A 10 -41.51 -17.20 1.66
CA ALA A 10 -40.12 -17.09 1.30
C ALA A 10 -39.41 -16.41 2.49
N ALA A 11 -38.57 -17.14 3.19
CA ALA A 11 -37.58 -16.55 4.02
C ALA A 11 -36.67 -15.72 3.09
N GLY A 12 -37.01 -14.45 2.96
CA GLY A 12 -36.10 -13.48 2.37
C GLY A 12 -34.88 -13.50 3.26
N THR A 13 -33.78 -13.99 2.72
CA THR A 13 -32.47 -13.60 3.20
C THR A 13 -32.50 -12.08 3.19
N ALA A 14 -32.61 -11.49 4.38
CA ALA A 14 -32.31 -10.09 4.57
C ALA A 14 -30.83 -9.97 4.19
N GLY A 15 -30.58 -9.71 2.91
CA GLY A 15 -29.29 -9.26 2.46
C GLY A 15 -28.98 -8.07 3.35
N THR A 16 -28.03 -8.23 4.22
CA THR A 16 -27.51 -7.15 5.00
C THR A 16 -27.15 -6.10 3.98
N ALA A 17 -28.00 -5.07 3.89
CA ALA A 17 -27.66 -3.88 3.12
C ALA A 17 -26.40 -3.34 3.80
N PHE A 18 -25.26 -3.78 3.30
CA PHE A 18 -24.00 -3.23 3.73
C PHE A 18 -24.04 -1.77 3.38
N GLY A 19 -24.42 -0.96 4.32
CA GLY A 19 -24.06 0.44 4.34
C GLY A 19 -22.57 0.55 4.50
N LEU A 20 -21.81 -0.06 3.57
CA LEU A 20 -20.37 0.01 3.52
C LEU A 20 -19.93 1.46 3.36
N MET A 21 -20.77 2.25 2.74
CA MET A 21 -20.68 3.70 2.65
C MET A 21 -22.03 4.26 3.04
N PRO A 22 -22.11 5.19 3.97
CA PRO A 22 -23.35 5.87 4.22
C PRO A 22 -23.83 6.54 2.93
N VAL A 23 -25.05 6.26 2.56
CA VAL A 23 -25.70 6.86 1.37
C VAL A 23 -25.80 8.36 1.57
N GLU A 24 -25.89 8.81 2.82
CA GLU A 24 -25.89 10.22 3.20
C GLU A 24 -24.71 10.51 4.13
N PRO A 25 -23.96 11.60 3.90
CA PRO A 25 -22.86 11.97 4.78
C PRO A 25 -23.43 12.29 6.16
N ARG A 26 -22.81 11.75 7.17
CA ARG A 26 -23.09 12.13 8.55
C ARG A 26 -22.57 13.54 8.76
N GLN A 27 -23.36 14.41 9.36
CA GLN A 27 -22.86 15.70 9.81
C GLN A 27 -21.73 15.46 10.82
N GLY A 28 -20.52 15.93 10.50
CA GLY A 28 -19.36 15.72 11.34
C GLY A 28 -18.41 14.60 10.88
N GLY A 29 -18.71 13.89 9.75
CA GLY A 29 -17.86 12.84 9.17
C GLY A 29 -17.90 11.52 9.93
N TYR A 30 -17.01 10.58 9.54
CA TYR A 30 -16.77 9.39 10.31
C TYR A 30 -16.06 9.74 11.59
N GLY A 31 -16.61 9.44 12.69
CA GLY A 31 -15.95 9.67 13.94
C GLY A 31 -16.68 9.03 15.07
N PRO A 32 -15.93 8.68 16.14
CA PRO A 32 -16.55 8.13 17.30
C PRO A 32 -17.55 9.14 17.86
N ARG A 33 -18.81 9.01 17.44
CA ARG A 33 -19.93 9.69 18.10
C ARG A 33 -19.72 11.19 18.32
N THR A 34 -19.00 11.85 17.40
CA THR A 34 -18.77 13.29 17.52
C THR A 34 -19.84 14.03 16.73
N ASP A 35 -20.76 14.67 17.42
CA ASP A 35 -21.68 15.67 16.85
C ASP A 35 -20.95 16.97 16.50
N ARG A 36 -19.64 16.96 16.41
CA ARG A 36 -18.86 18.14 16.11
C ARG A 36 -19.05 18.54 14.67
N PRO A 37 -19.39 19.80 14.40
CA PRO A 37 -19.52 20.27 13.03
C PRO A 37 -18.17 20.17 12.32
N TRP A 38 -18.22 19.87 11.02
CA TRP A 38 -17.03 19.93 10.19
C TRP A 38 -16.55 21.37 10.04
N SER A 39 -15.26 21.53 9.81
CA SER A 39 -14.68 22.82 9.49
C SER A 39 -13.43 22.66 8.64
N ARG A 40 -13.13 23.70 7.87
CA ARG A 40 -11.88 23.80 7.11
C ARG A 40 -11.13 25.05 7.49
N LYS A 41 -9.83 24.90 7.71
CA LYS A 41 -8.90 26.01 7.89
C LYS A 41 -7.60 25.68 7.15
N PRO A 42 -7.22 26.45 6.12
CA PRO A 42 -5.99 26.24 5.40
C PRO A 42 -4.78 26.06 6.32
N TYR A 43 -3.93 25.10 6.04
CA TYR A 43 -2.75 24.80 6.84
C TYR A 43 -1.57 25.64 6.34
N GLY A 44 -1.10 26.57 7.17
CA GLY A 44 0.01 27.48 6.80
C GLY A 44 1.34 27.17 7.49
N HIS A 45 1.43 26.03 8.20
CA HIS A 45 2.63 25.69 8.97
C HIS A 45 3.51 24.66 8.21
N PRO A 46 4.80 24.57 8.57
CA PRO A 46 5.67 23.49 8.06
C PRO A 46 5.11 22.11 8.38
N ALA A 47 5.44 21.12 7.55
CA ALA A 47 5.13 19.74 7.85
C ALA A 47 5.88 19.25 9.10
N ALA A 48 5.37 18.20 9.76
CA ALA A 48 5.88 17.63 11.00
C ALA A 48 5.97 18.64 12.17
N GLY A 49 7.14 18.85 12.75
CA GLY A 49 7.35 19.84 13.81
C GLY A 49 6.47 19.67 15.05
N TRP A 50 6.16 20.77 15.71
CA TRP A 50 5.31 20.80 16.92
C TRP A 50 3.89 20.27 16.66
N GLY A 51 3.36 20.45 15.44
CA GLY A 51 2.08 19.89 15.06
C GLY A 51 2.05 18.36 15.13
N ALA A 52 3.13 17.70 14.75
CA ALA A 52 3.30 16.25 14.88
C ALA A 52 3.37 15.83 16.35
N ALA A 53 4.19 16.53 17.16
CA ALA A 53 4.36 16.21 18.59
C ALA A 53 3.02 16.30 19.35
N LEU A 54 2.23 17.35 19.11
CA LEU A 54 0.91 17.54 19.73
C LEU A 54 -0.09 16.47 19.27
N SER A 55 -0.06 16.11 17.99
CA SER A 55 -0.94 15.08 17.44
C SER A 55 -0.63 13.69 18.02
N VAL A 56 0.64 13.35 18.15
CA VAL A 56 1.10 12.13 18.83
C VAL A 56 0.64 12.10 20.28
N GLY A 57 0.86 13.19 21.04
CA GLY A 57 0.46 13.30 22.44
C GLY A 57 -1.04 13.04 22.63
N ARG A 58 -1.87 13.59 21.74
CA ARG A 58 -3.32 13.35 21.73
C ARG A 58 -3.65 11.86 21.56
N VAL A 59 -3.09 11.20 20.54
CA VAL A 59 -3.39 9.80 20.25
C VAL A 59 -2.92 8.87 21.38
N VAL A 60 -1.76 9.15 21.99
CA VAL A 60 -1.26 8.40 23.17
C VAL A 60 -2.26 8.43 24.32
N VAL A 61 -2.85 9.60 24.59
CA VAL A 61 -3.87 9.77 25.65
C VAL A 61 -5.18 9.07 25.26
N GLU A 62 -5.69 9.27 24.04
CA GLU A 62 -6.93 8.68 23.54
C GLU A 62 -6.89 7.16 23.55
N GLN A 63 -5.73 6.56 23.22
CA GLN A 63 -5.52 5.12 23.23
C GLN A 63 -5.19 4.55 24.62
N ARG A 64 -5.15 5.38 25.66
CA ARG A 64 -4.88 4.97 27.04
C ARG A 64 -3.59 4.12 27.17
N VAL A 65 -2.54 4.49 26.43
CA VAL A 65 -1.28 3.75 26.42
C VAL A 65 -0.66 3.73 27.82
N PRO A 66 -0.13 2.57 28.29
CA PRO A 66 0.56 2.51 29.58
C PRO A 66 1.72 3.49 29.68
N ILE A 67 2.01 3.98 30.89
CA ILE A 67 3.09 4.97 31.13
C ILE A 67 4.45 4.52 30.56
N ALA A 68 4.73 3.23 30.57
CA ALA A 68 5.94 2.68 29.94
C ALA A 68 5.85 2.62 28.39
N GLY A 69 4.71 2.90 27.79
CA GLY A 69 4.52 2.88 26.34
C GLY A 69 5.38 3.89 25.60
N PRO A 70 5.41 5.18 25.98
CA PRO A 70 6.29 6.17 25.35
C PRO A 70 7.77 5.78 25.34
N LEU A 71 8.27 5.18 26.42
CA LEU A 71 9.65 4.68 26.46
C LEU A 71 9.89 3.55 25.47
N SER A 72 8.90 2.70 25.23
CA SER A 72 9.06 1.64 24.25
C SER A 72 8.92 2.13 22.80
N MET A 73 8.29 3.28 22.58
CA MET A 73 8.29 3.91 21.24
C MET A 73 9.68 4.33 20.79
N LEU A 74 10.59 4.61 21.74
CA LEU A 74 11.99 4.89 21.46
C LEU A 74 12.78 3.65 20.98
N GLN A 75 12.19 2.46 21.11
CA GLN A 75 12.75 1.20 20.59
C GLN A 75 12.34 0.90 19.15
N MET A 76 11.41 1.68 18.59
CA MET A 76 10.99 1.53 17.21
C MET A 76 12.16 1.85 16.26
N ASN A 77 12.41 0.98 15.30
CA ASN A 77 13.52 1.07 14.35
C ASN A 77 14.93 1.12 15.00
N HIS A 78 15.06 0.65 16.23
CA HIS A 78 16.36 0.64 16.89
C HIS A 78 17.17 -0.60 16.47
N PRO A 79 18.39 -0.45 15.90
CA PRO A 79 19.08 -1.52 15.18
C PRO A 79 19.55 -2.70 16.06
N VAL A 80 19.69 -2.53 17.37
CA VAL A 80 20.27 -3.58 18.23
C VAL A 80 19.21 -4.37 18.98
N SER A 81 18.06 -3.76 19.27
CA SER A 81 17.12 -4.37 20.21
C SER A 81 15.68 -3.91 20.02
N GLY A 82 15.40 -3.30 18.90
CA GLY A 82 14.11 -2.71 18.59
C GLY A 82 13.18 -3.61 17.81
N TYR A 83 11.99 -3.12 17.65
CA TYR A 83 11.03 -3.64 16.70
C TYR A 83 10.89 -2.66 15.54
N ASP A 84 10.68 -3.22 14.37
CA ASP A 84 10.46 -2.46 13.15
C ASP A 84 9.07 -1.81 13.13
N CYS A 85 8.99 -0.59 12.61
CA CYS A 85 7.72 0.12 12.46
C CYS A 85 6.80 -0.62 11.49
N PRO A 86 5.60 -1.07 11.91
CA PRO A 86 4.68 -1.75 11.00
C PRO A 86 4.00 -0.82 9.99
N GLY A 87 4.48 0.40 9.84
CA GLY A 87 3.97 1.41 8.91
C GLY A 87 4.49 1.22 7.48
N CYS A 88 5.24 2.20 6.99
CA CYS A 88 5.80 2.19 5.63
C CYS A 88 7.08 1.38 5.51
N ALA A 89 7.47 1.11 4.28
CA ALA A 89 8.74 0.47 3.95
C ALA A 89 9.89 1.47 3.76
N TRP A 90 9.81 2.69 4.31
CA TRP A 90 10.95 3.60 4.27
C TRP A 90 12.11 2.99 5.07
N PRO A 91 13.32 2.92 4.52
CA PRO A 91 14.44 2.25 5.16
C PRO A 91 14.81 2.89 6.49
N ASP A 92 15.39 2.08 7.39
CA ASP A 92 15.93 2.52 8.66
C ASP A 92 17.37 3.01 8.49
N ASP A 93 17.73 4.11 9.14
CA ASP A 93 19.13 4.58 9.20
C ASP A 93 19.90 3.79 10.25
N LEU A 94 20.24 2.56 9.92
CA LEU A 94 20.88 1.61 10.82
C LEU A 94 22.34 2.00 11.18
N GLY A 95 22.95 2.92 10.42
CA GLY A 95 24.29 3.45 10.68
C GLY A 95 24.34 4.47 11.81
N ASN A 96 23.22 5.08 12.14
CA ASN A 96 23.11 6.13 13.14
C ASN A 96 22.30 5.66 14.35
N LEU A 97 22.81 5.93 15.56
CA LEU A 97 22.04 5.75 16.81
C LEU A 97 21.00 6.86 17.03
N LYS A 98 20.68 7.62 15.98
CA LYS A 98 19.66 8.66 16.03
C LYS A 98 18.27 8.04 16.13
N LEU A 99 17.35 8.81 16.70
CA LEU A 99 15.96 8.45 16.81
C LEU A 99 15.31 8.46 15.42
N ASP A 100 14.99 7.30 14.87
CA ASP A 100 14.40 7.15 13.53
C ASP A 100 12.91 6.81 13.61
N ILE A 101 12.11 7.79 14.04
CA ILE A 101 10.68 7.67 14.26
C ILE A 101 9.91 8.79 13.56
N CYS A 102 8.65 8.54 13.24
CA CYS A 102 7.77 9.55 12.67
C CYS A 102 6.39 9.57 13.34
N GLU A 103 5.65 10.65 13.11
CA GLU A 103 4.30 10.85 13.65
C GLU A 103 3.39 9.64 13.39
N ASN A 104 3.28 9.21 12.13
CA ASN A 104 2.37 8.12 11.76
C ASN A 104 2.83 6.76 12.27
N GLY A 105 4.14 6.50 12.34
CA GLY A 105 4.69 5.30 12.95
C GLY A 105 4.35 5.22 14.45
N ILE A 106 4.52 6.33 15.17
CA ILE A 106 4.17 6.38 16.59
C ILE A 106 2.66 6.19 16.79
N LYS A 107 1.80 6.80 15.98
CA LYS A 107 0.34 6.58 16.04
C LYS A 107 -0.01 5.11 15.83
N HIS A 108 0.60 4.48 14.83
CA HIS A 108 0.37 3.07 14.53
C HIS A 108 0.71 2.17 15.73
N VAL A 109 1.91 2.34 16.28
CA VAL A 109 2.39 1.61 17.47
C VAL A 109 1.55 1.92 18.71
N THR A 110 1.11 3.17 18.86
CA THR A 110 0.19 3.59 19.93
C THR A 110 -1.14 2.81 19.85
N TRP A 111 -1.68 2.64 18.66
CA TRP A 111 -2.90 1.87 18.42
C TRP A 111 -2.71 0.38 18.69
N GLU A 112 -1.52 -0.15 18.43
CA GLU A 112 -1.16 -1.52 18.76
C GLU A 112 -1.03 -1.73 20.27
N MET A 113 -0.43 -0.77 20.99
CA MET A 113 -0.24 -0.80 22.46
C MET A 113 -1.45 -0.32 23.26
N THR A 114 -2.58 -0.03 22.63
CA THR A 114 -3.80 0.42 23.30
C THR A 114 -4.22 -0.50 24.45
N ARG A 115 -4.82 0.05 25.51
CA ARG A 115 -5.46 -0.72 26.59
C ARG A 115 -6.90 -1.12 26.27
N LYS A 116 -7.48 -0.59 25.21
CA LYS A 116 -8.82 -0.98 24.77
C LYS A 116 -8.79 -2.42 24.25
N ARG A 117 -9.87 -3.17 24.51
CA ARG A 117 -10.01 -4.57 24.14
C ARG A 117 -11.34 -4.85 23.47
N VAL A 118 -11.28 -5.66 22.43
CA VAL A 118 -12.42 -6.29 21.78
C VAL A 118 -12.38 -7.76 22.18
N ASP A 119 -13.09 -8.08 23.23
CA ASP A 119 -13.13 -9.40 23.86
C ASP A 119 -14.52 -10.05 23.69
N ARG A 120 -14.71 -11.22 24.27
CA ARG A 120 -15.98 -11.95 24.25
C ARG A 120 -17.18 -11.15 24.80
N ARG A 121 -16.95 -10.19 25.72
CA ARG A 121 -18.02 -9.35 26.27
C ARG A 121 -18.47 -8.35 25.23
N PHE A 122 -17.51 -7.71 24.55
CA PHE A 122 -17.81 -6.81 23.45
C PHE A 122 -18.69 -7.49 22.39
N PHE A 123 -18.31 -8.70 21.96
CA PHE A 123 -19.08 -9.44 20.97
C PHE A 123 -20.42 -9.98 21.52
N ALA A 124 -20.55 -10.23 22.82
CA ALA A 124 -21.82 -10.58 23.41
C ALA A 124 -22.78 -9.38 23.56
N GLU A 125 -22.26 -8.16 23.61
CA GLU A 125 -23.05 -6.93 23.71
C GLU A 125 -23.50 -6.38 22.35
N HIS A 126 -22.82 -6.76 21.26
CA HIS A 126 -23.04 -6.19 19.92
C HIS A 126 -23.18 -7.28 18.87
N THR A 127 -24.29 -7.27 18.14
CA THR A 127 -24.51 -8.14 16.98
C THR A 127 -23.64 -7.71 15.79
N VAL A 128 -23.38 -8.63 14.86
CA VAL A 128 -22.66 -8.32 13.63
C VAL A 128 -23.43 -7.29 12.78
N THR A 129 -24.75 -7.44 12.72
CA THR A 129 -25.64 -6.48 12.02
C THR A 129 -25.55 -5.08 12.65
N GLU A 130 -25.52 -4.96 13.99
CA GLU A 130 -25.33 -3.68 14.66
C GLU A 130 -23.94 -3.09 14.33
N LEU A 131 -22.88 -3.88 14.49
CA LEU A 131 -21.51 -3.44 14.21
C LEU A 131 -21.31 -3.01 12.76
N ALA A 132 -22.01 -3.63 11.81
CA ALA A 132 -21.98 -3.26 10.40
C ALA A 132 -22.48 -1.84 10.14
N THR A 133 -23.27 -1.26 11.03
CA THR A 133 -23.74 0.14 10.94
C THR A 133 -22.72 1.15 11.49
N TRP A 134 -21.67 0.69 12.18
CA TRP A 134 -20.71 1.59 12.80
C TRP A 134 -19.74 2.15 11.77
N PRO A 135 -19.24 3.41 11.96
CA PRO A 135 -18.15 3.95 11.17
C PRO A 135 -16.87 3.12 11.31
N ASP A 136 -16.10 3.03 10.24
CA ASP A 136 -14.87 2.21 10.21
C ASP A 136 -13.83 2.66 11.25
N PHE A 137 -13.73 3.97 11.49
CA PHE A 137 -12.90 4.50 12.57
C PHE A 137 -13.34 3.94 13.94
N ASP A 138 -14.64 3.90 14.21
CA ASP A 138 -15.19 3.43 15.49
C ASP A 138 -14.90 1.94 15.72
N LEU A 139 -14.98 1.12 14.66
CA LEU A 139 -14.65 -0.30 14.73
C LEU A 139 -13.20 -0.53 15.16
N GLU A 140 -12.26 0.13 14.50
CA GLU A 140 -10.84 -0.01 14.81
C GLU A 140 -10.47 0.62 16.15
N ASP A 141 -11.14 1.69 16.57
CA ASP A 141 -10.90 2.39 17.84
C ASP A 141 -11.33 1.58 19.08
N GLN A 142 -12.15 0.50 18.93
CA GLN A 142 -12.51 -0.36 20.05
C GLN A 142 -11.30 -1.07 20.67
N GLY A 143 -10.20 -1.26 19.93
CA GLY A 143 -8.94 -1.77 20.47
C GLY A 143 -8.51 -3.11 19.89
N ARG A 144 -7.73 -3.85 20.67
CA ARG A 144 -7.14 -5.13 20.27
C ARG A 144 -8.11 -6.27 20.40
N LEU A 145 -8.17 -7.13 19.38
CA LEU A 145 -8.77 -8.47 19.47
C LEU A 145 -8.01 -9.30 20.48
N THR A 146 -8.70 -10.18 21.22
CA THR A 146 -8.11 -10.88 22.37
C THR A 146 -8.12 -12.39 22.29
N GLU A 147 -9.07 -12.99 21.59
CA GLU A 147 -9.27 -14.43 21.52
C GLU A 147 -9.93 -14.85 20.20
N PRO A 148 -9.77 -16.11 19.78
CA PRO A 148 -10.44 -16.60 18.57
C PRO A 148 -11.95 -16.57 18.72
N MET A 149 -12.64 -16.16 17.67
CA MET A 149 -14.09 -16.02 17.63
C MET A 149 -14.65 -16.68 16.38
N VAL A 150 -15.80 -17.32 16.51
CA VAL A 150 -16.57 -17.87 15.37
C VAL A 150 -17.93 -17.17 15.31
N TYR A 151 -18.39 -16.90 14.09
CA TYR A 151 -19.73 -16.35 13.88
C TYR A 151 -20.81 -17.40 14.15
N ASP A 152 -21.77 -17.04 14.99
CA ASP A 152 -22.99 -17.81 15.27
C ASP A 152 -24.18 -17.15 14.56
N ALA A 153 -24.67 -17.80 13.52
CA ALA A 153 -25.76 -17.29 12.70
C ALA A 153 -27.13 -17.27 13.42
N ASP A 154 -27.33 -18.10 14.41
CA ASP A 154 -28.60 -18.17 15.18
C ASP A 154 -28.76 -16.93 16.07
N THR A 155 -27.67 -16.38 16.58
CA THR A 155 -27.67 -15.22 17.48
C THR A 155 -27.13 -13.93 16.83
N ASP A 156 -26.58 -14.00 15.63
CA ASP A 156 -25.90 -12.89 14.93
C ASP A 156 -24.73 -12.31 15.75
N HIS A 157 -24.00 -13.14 16.47
CA HIS A 157 -22.86 -12.73 17.28
C HIS A 157 -21.61 -13.52 16.93
N TYR A 158 -20.45 -12.93 17.23
CA TYR A 158 -19.23 -13.68 17.34
C TYR A 158 -19.11 -14.28 18.74
N VAL A 159 -18.93 -15.61 18.82
CA VAL A 159 -18.78 -16.36 20.08
C VAL A 159 -17.37 -16.96 20.19
N PRO A 160 -16.81 -17.12 21.39
CA PRO A 160 -15.48 -17.70 21.59
C PRO A 160 -15.38 -19.14 21.06
N ILE A 161 -14.25 -19.43 20.42
CA ILE A 161 -13.88 -20.78 19.98
C ILE A 161 -12.47 -21.10 20.45
N THR A 162 -12.13 -22.37 20.65
CA THR A 162 -10.74 -22.76 20.96
C THR A 162 -9.87 -22.68 19.69
N TRP A 163 -8.56 -22.54 19.85
CA TRP A 163 -7.65 -22.58 18.71
C TRP A 163 -7.72 -23.90 17.94
N ASP A 164 -7.83 -25.01 18.66
CA ASP A 164 -7.87 -26.34 18.04
C ASP A 164 -9.16 -26.55 17.23
N ASP A 165 -10.31 -26.14 17.78
CA ASP A 165 -11.57 -26.17 17.05
C ASP A 165 -11.60 -25.20 15.86
N ALA A 166 -10.97 -24.02 16.00
CA ALA A 166 -10.86 -23.06 14.91
C ALA A 166 -10.00 -23.61 13.76
N PHE A 167 -8.88 -24.24 14.07
CA PHE A 167 -8.03 -24.88 13.07
C PHE A 167 -8.73 -26.07 12.42
N ALA A 168 -9.43 -26.89 13.21
CA ALA A 168 -10.22 -28.00 12.68
C ALA A 168 -11.28 -27.51 11.69
N LEU A 169 -12.02 -26.44 12.04
CA LEU A 169 -13.01 -25.84 11.15
C LEU A 169 -12.40 -25.40 9.82
N VAL A 170 -11.24 -24.74 9.84
CA VAL A 170 -10.56 -24.32 8.62
C VAL A 170 -10.09 -25.53 7.81
N GLY A 171 -9.50 -26.52 8.47
CA GLY A 171 -9.04 -27.77 7.82
C GLY A 171 -10.17 -28.52 7.15
N ASP A 172 -11.28 -28.72 7.87
CA ASP A 172 -12.47 -29.43 7.36
C ASP A 172 -13.06 -28.74 6.12
N GLU A 173 -13.18 -27.39 6.17
CA GLU A 173 -13.72 -26.62 5.02
C GLU A 173 -12.79 -26.66 3.80
N LEU A 174 -11.47 -26.59 4.01
CA LEU A 174 -10.50 -26.70 2.92
C LEU A 174 -10.43 -28.12 2.32
N GLN A 175 -10.49 -29.17 3.16
CA GLN A 175 -10.51 -30.56 2.71
C GLN A 175 -11.82 -30.95 2.01
N ALA A 176 -12.92 -30.26 2.29
CA ALA A 176 -14.22 -30.49 1.69
C ALA A 176 -14.40 -29.78 0.33
N LEU A 177 -13.40 -29.09 -0.19
CA LEU A 177 -13.42 -28.49 -1.53
C LEU A 177 -13.11 -29.54 -2.61
N ASP A 178 -13.76 -29.38 -3.77
CA ASP A 178 -13.54 -30.27 -4.91
C ASP A 178 -12.15 -30.04 -5.57
N SER A 179 -11.60 -28.83 -5.40
CA SER A 179 -10.28 -28.43 -5.88
C SER A 179 -9.63 -27.43 -4.93
N PRO A 180 -8.31 -27.50 -4.71
CA PRO A 180 -7.56 -26.47 -3.98
C PRO A 180 -7.74 -25.06 -4.54
N ASP A 181 -8.01 -24.93 -5.84
CA ASP A 181 -8.24 -23.62 -6.49
C ASP A 181 -9.60 -22.98 -6.12
N GLU A 182 -10.46 -23.67 -5.40
CA GLU A 182 -11.68 -23.10 -4.81
C GLU A 182 -11.42 -22.34 -3.50
N ALA A 183 -10.16 -22.29 -3.04
CA ALA A 183 -9.70 -21.46 -1.94
C ALA A 183 -8.83 -20.30 -2.42
N SER A 184 -8.82 -19.19 -1.68
CA SER A 184 -7.94 -18.05 -1.92
C SER A 184 -7.33 -17.53 -0.62
N PHE A 185 -6.05 -17.19 -0.66
CA PHE A 185 -5.21 -16.90 0.50
C PHE A 185 -4.56 -15.53 0.38
N TYR A 186 -5.28 -14.49 0.80
CA TYR A 186 -4.82 -13.10 0.71
C TYR A 186 -3.79 -12.75 1.78
N THR A 187 -2.78 -11.95 1.40
CA THR A 187 -1.81 -11.38 2.32
C THR A 187 -1.80 -9.85 2.30
N SER A 188 -1.77 -9.27 3.49
CA SER A 188 -1.41 -7.85 3.65
C SER A 188 0.12 -7.67 3.55
N GLY A 189 0.58 -6.47 3.23
CA GLY A 189 2.03 -6.16 3.12
C GLY A 189 2.74 -5.94 4.45
N ARG A 190 2.21 -6.45 5.56
CA ARG A 190 2.78 -6.28 6.91
C ARG A 190 3.24 -7.56 7.57
N LEU A 191 3.01 -8.71 6.94
CA LEU A 191 3.52 -9.99 7.44
C LEU A 191 5.05 -9.94 7.52
N SER A 192 5.63 -10.72 8.44
CA SER A 192 7.06 -10.95 8.46
C SER A 192 7.51 -11.84 7.29
N ASN A 193 8.79 -11.84 6.97
CA ASN A 193 9.35 -12.74 5.96
C ASN A 193 9.10 -14.20 6.32
N GLU A 194 9.28 -14.58 7.59
CA GLU A 194 9.04 -15.92 8.09
C GLU A 194 7.59 -16.34 7.95
N ALA A 195 6.64 -15.48 8.38
CA ALA A 195 5.20 -15.76 8.23
C ALA A 195 4.81 -15.87 6.75
N THR A 196 5.33 -14.96 5.93
CA THR A 196 5.11 -14.95 4.48
C THR A 196 5.59 -16.24 3.82
N PHE A 197 6.81 -16.68 4.17
CA PHE A 197 7.38 -17.93 3.63
C PHE A 197 6.58 -19.14 4.05
N LEU A 198 6.18 -19.26 5.32
CA LEU A 198 5.34 -20.35 5.79
C LEU A 198 3.95 -20.33 5.14
N TYR A 199 3.37 -19.14 4.95
CA TYR A 199 2.04 -19.02 4.35
C TYR A 199 2.02 -19.52 2.90
N GLN A 200 2.95 -19.07 2.08
CA GLN A 200 3.03 -19.55 0.71
C GLN A 200 3.41 -21.04 0.63
N LEU A 201 4.22 -21.55 1.57
CA LEU A 201 4.56 -22.96 1.64
C LEU A 201 3.30 -23.80 1.92
N MET A 202 2.51 -23.42 2.92
CA MET A 202 1.24 -24.07 3.23
C MET A 202 0.29 -24.09 2.02
N VAL A 203 0.12 -22.95 1.36
CA VAL A 203 -0.81 -22.80 0.23
C VAL A 203 -0.38 -23.66 -0.96
N ARG A 204 0.92 -23.72 -1.23
CA ARG A 204 1.45 -24.53 -2.34
C ARG A 204 1.49 -26.03 -2.01
N GLU A 205 1.73 -26.39 -0.76
CA GLU A 205 1.60 -27.78 -0.30
C GLU A 205 0.13 -28.24 -0.33
N TYR A 206 -0.82 -27.32 -0.05
CA TYR A 206 -2.26 -27.56 -0.23
C TYR A 206 -2.65 -27.77 -1.68
N GLY A 207 -1.96 -27.15 -2.65
CA GLY A 207 -2.10 -27.43 -4.08
C GLY A 207 -2.62 -26.26 -4.93
N THR A 208 -2.50 -25.00 -4.49
CA THR A 208 -2.89 -23.83 -5.29
C THR A 208 -1.84 -22.72 -5.28
N ASN A 209 -1.88 -21.85 -6.31
CA ASN A 209 -1.17 -20.59 -6.37
C ASN A 209 -2.10 -19.37 -6.17
N ASN A 210 -3.32 -19.54 -5.64
CA ASN A 210 -4.25 -18.47 -5.34
C ASN A 210 -3.75 -17.65 -4.14
N LEU A 211 -2.71 -16.86 -4.37
CA LEU A 211 -2.02 -16.00 -3.41
C LEU A 211 -2.16 -14.52 -3.79
N PRO A 212 -3.40 -13.98 -3.82
CA PRO A 212 -3.57 -12.54 -4.00
C PRO A 212 -2.91 -11.78 -2.85
N ASP A 213 -2.35 -10.61 -3.16
CA ASP A 213 -1.73 -9.79 -2.12
C ASP A 213 -1.95 -8.29 -2.35
N CYS A 214 -1.58 -7.50 -1.36
CA CYS A 214 -1.71 -6.06 -1.46
C CYS A 214 -0.83 -5.43 -2.56
N SER A 215 0.24 -6.10 -3.03
CA SER A 215 1.07 -5.61 -4.15
C SER A 215 0.28 -5.51 -5.44
N ASN A 216 -0.68 -6.42 -5.66
CA ASN A 216 -1.56 -6.37 -6.84
C ASN A 216 -2.30 -5.04 -6.95
N MET A 217 -2.63 -4.41 -5.81
CA MET A 217 -3.32 -3.12 -5.75
C MET A 217 -2.38 -1.93 -5.58
N CYS A 218 -1.08 -2.17 -5.30
CA CYS A 218 -0.15 -1.14 -4.84
C CYS A 218 0.93 -0.81 -5.87
N HIS A 219 1.84 -1.74 -6.14
CA HIS A 219 3.04 -1.53 -6.94
C HIS A 219 3.29 -2.61 -8.00
N GLU A 220 2.24 -3.32 -8.41
CA GLU A 220 2.36 -4.34 -9.48
C GLU A 220 2.92 -3.71 -10.77
N ALA A 221 2.40 -2.54 -11.16
CA ALA A 221 2.89 -1.80 -12.32
C ALA A 221 4.40 -1.47 -12.21
N SER A 222 4.87 -1.04 -11.01
CA SER A 222 6.29 -0.75 -10.82
C SER A 222 7.15 -2.01 -10.94
N GLY A 223 6.70 -3.12 -10.37
CA GLY A 223 7.41 -4.40 -10.44
C GLY A 223 7.54 -4.92 -11.87
N ARG A 224 6.43 -4.93 -12.63
CA ARG A 224 6.41 -5.36 -14.04
C ARG A 224 7.27 -4.46 -14.93
N ALA A 225 7.17 -3.13 -14.74
CA ALA A 225 7.95 -2.16 -15.52
C ALA A 225 9.46 -2.33 -15.31
N LEU A 226 9.90 -2.34 -14.06
CA LEU A 226 11.32 -2.48 -13.72
C LEU A 226 11.86 -3.84 -14.17
N LYS A 227 11.08 -4.92 -13.98
CA LYS A 227 11.47 -6.27 -14.45
C LYS A 227 11.64 -6.30 -15.97
N ALA A 228 10.76 -5.65 -16.72
CA ALA A 228 10.85 -5.58 -18.18
C ALA A 228 12.03 -4.71 -18.66
N SER A 229 12.40 -3.66 -17.93
CA SER A 229 13.45 -2.73 -18.36
C SER A 229 14.84 -3.09 -17.84
N ILE A 230 14.98 -3.58 -16.60
CA ILE A 230 16.27 -3.84 -15.94
C ILE A 230 16.33 -5.19 -15.19
N ALA A 231 15.40 -6.09 -15.47
CA ALA A 231 15.30 -7.44 -14.92
C ALA A 231 15.13 -7.55 -13.39
N THR A 232 14.82 -6.46 -12.69
CA THR A 232 14.51 -6.48 -11.26
C THR A 232 13.17 -5.81 -10.99
N GLY A 233 12.37 -6.33 -10.07
CA GLY A 233 11.13 -5.68 -9.62
C GLY A 233 11.35 -4.61 -8.55
N LYS A 234 12.60 -4.27 -8.23
CA LYS A 234 13.02 -3.41 -7.12
C LYS A 234 13.81 -2.20 -7.62
N GLY A 235 13.92 -1.17 -6.78
CA GLY A 235 14.81 -0.04 -7.05
C GLY A 235 16.28 -0.42 -6.96
N THR A 236 17.17 0.38 -7.54
CA THR A 236 18.63 0.11 -7.51
C THR A 236 19.40 0.95 -6.50
N VAL A 237 18.74 1.88 -5.80
CA VAL A 237 19.34 2.78 -4.82
C VAL A 237 19.15 2.28 -3.38
N ASP A 238 19.99 2.75 -2.47
CA ASP A 238 19.80 2.63 -1.02
C ASP A 238 19.64 4.00 -0.36
N LEU A 239 19.52 4.02 0.98
CA LEU A 239 19.32 5.27 1.69
C LEU A 239 20.54 6.21 1.59
N HIS A 240 21.76 5.65 1.54
CA HIS A 240 22.99 6.44 1.42
C HIS A 240 23.16 7.07 0.04
N ASP A 241 22.61 6.45 -1.02
CA ASP A 241 22.60 7.08 -2.34
C ASP A 241 21.85 8.43 -2.33
N TRP A 242 20.86 8.60 -1.43
CA TRP A 242 20.15 9.87 -1.26
C TRP A 242 21.06 10.97 -0.70
N ASP A 243 22.12 10.60 0.01
CA ASP A 243 23.13 11.55 0.53
C ASP A 243 24.12 12.02 -0.56
N ASP A 244 24.24 11.25 -1.63
CA ASP A 244 25.21 11.51 -2.70
C ASP A 244 24.59 12.08 -3.99
N CYS A 245 23.25 12.15 -4.11
CA CYS A 245 22.60 12.64 -5.31
C CYS A 245 22.70 14.17 -5.46
N ASP A 246 22.75 14.65 -6.72
CA ASP A 246 22.74 16.06 -7.09
C ASP A 246 21.32 16.55 -7.40
N ALA A 247 20.46 15.65 -7.93
CA ALA A 247 19.06 15.92 -8.20
C ALA A 247 18.17 14.76 -7.74
N LEU A 248 17.00 15.10 -7.21
CA LEU A 248 15.98 14.20 -6.73
C LEU A 248 14.63 14.59 -7.34
N PHE A 249 14.06 13.70 -8.14
CA PHE A 249 12.70 13.85 -8.64
C PHE A 249 11.76 12.97 -7.81
N VAL A 250 10.68 13.53 -7.28
CA VAL A 250 9.72 12.86 -6.39
C VAL A 250 8.34 12.92 -7.01
N LEU A 251 7.88 11.81 -7.62
CA LEU A 251 6.67 11.73 -8.43
C LEU A 251 5.55 11.01 -7.69
N GLY A 252 4.39 11.64 -7.58
CA GLY A 252 3.20 11.00 -7.01
C GLY A 252 3.35 10.55 -5.54
N VAL A 253 4.15 11.28 -4.75
CA VAL A 253 4.42 11.00 -3.34
C VAL A 253 3.97 12.18 -2.47
N ASN A 254 3.15 11.93 -1.44
CA ASN A 254 2.98 12.86 -0.33
C ASN A 254 3.83 12.37 0.85
N ALA A 255 5.09 12.82 0.91
CA ALA A 255 6.06 12.38 1.92
C ALA A 255 5.54 12.57 3.34
N ALA A 256 4.94 13.73 3.66
CA ALA A 256 4.48 14.05 5.01
C ALA A 256 3.38 13.11 5.53
N SER A 257 2.57 12.52 4.66
CA SER A 257 1.51 11.58 5.04
C SER A 257 1.89 10.11 4.83
N ASN A 258 2.63 9.82 3.75
CA ASN A 258 2.86 8.45 3.29
C ASN A 258 4.18 7.83 3.76
N ALA A 259 5.21 8.64 3.94
CA ALA A 259 6.53 8.23 4.40
C ALA A 259 7.21 9.38 5.17
N PRO A 260 6.72 9.76 6.37
CA PRO A 260 7.18 11.00 7.01
C PRO A 260 8.68 11.04 7.33
N ARG A 261 9.35 9.89 7.48
CA ARG A 261 10.83 9.84 7.64
C ARG A 261 11.57 10.31 6.37
N MET A 262 10.96 10.17 5.20
CA MET A 262 11.49 10.74 3.95
C MET A 262 11.69 12.26 4.01
N LEU A 263 10.92 12.98 4.84
CA LEU A 263 11.10 14.43 5.01
C LEU A 263 12.48 14.79 5.52
N THR A 264 13.11 13.95 6.34
CA THR A 264 14.50 14.12 6.81
C THR A 264 15.45 14.04 5.61
N ALA A 265 15.37 12.99 4.82
CA ALA A 265 16.23 12.82 3.64
C ALA A 265 16.06 13.96 2.62
N LEU A 266 14.81 14.40 2.37
CA LEU A 266 14.53 15.55 1.50
C LEU A 266 15.12 16.85 2.05
N SER A 267 14.93 17.11 3.35
CA SER A 267 15.49 18.28 4.04
C SER A 267 17.03 18.29 3.97
N ASP A 268 17.65 17.16 4.19
CA ASP A 268 19.12 17.03 4.18
C ASP A 268 19.65 17.17 2.74
N ALA A 269 18.96 16.63 1.74
CA ALA A 269 19.30 16.84 0.33
C ALA A 269 19.28 18.33 -0.03
N VAL A 270 18.21 19.06 0.33
CA VAL A 270 18.14 20.51 0.09
C VAL A 270 19.23 21.28 0.85
N LYS A 271 19.51 20.93 2.11
CA LYS A 271 20.59 21.54 2.91
C LYS A 271 21.97 21.35 2.27
N ARG A 272 22.21 20.24 1.56
CA ARG A 272 23.45 19.98 0.81
C ARG A 272 23.51 20.71 -0.54
N GLY A 273 22.41 21.28 -1.00
CA GLY A 273 22.33 21.97 -2.29
C GLY A 273 21.81 21.12 -3.46
N ALA A 274 21.40 19.88 -3.20
CA ALA A 274 20.74 19.05 -4.18
C ALA A 274 19.43 19.70 -4.65
N GLN A 275 19.10 19.54 -5.92
CA GLN A 275 17.83 20.03 -6.47
C GLN A 275 16.74 18.99 -6.21
N VAL A 276 15.64 19.38 -5.59
CA VAL A 276 14.51 18.48 -5.31
C VAL A 276 13.29 18.96 -6.07
N VAL A 277 12.84 18.17 -7.04
CA VAL A 277 11.67 18.45 -7.90
C VAL A 277 10.51 17.55 -7.48
N HIS A 278 9.46 18.12 -6.91
CA HIS A 278 8.22 17.40 -6.67
C HIS A 278 7.29 17.50 -7.89
N VAL A 279 6.77 16.35 -8.30
CA VAL A 279 5.79 16.20 -9.38
C VAL A 279 4.55 15.55 -8.82
N ASN A 280 3.47 16.33 -8.67
CA ASN A 280 2.23 15.84 -8.08
C ASN A 280 1.08 16.78 -8.46
N PRO A 281 -0.15 16.28 -8.71
CA PRO A 281 -1.30 17.15 -8.95
C PRO A 281 -1.60 18.13 -7.81
N LEU A 282 -1.30 17.78 -6.56
CA LEU A 282 -1.49 18.63 -5.39
C LEU A 282 -0.15 19.08 -4.82
N VAL A 283 -0.01 20.36 -4.52
CA VAL A 283 1.14 20.86 -3.75
C VAL A 283 0.87 20.65 -2.26
N GLU A 284 1.42 19.57 -1.74
CA GLU A 284 1.23 19.15 -0.35
C GLU A 284 2.18 19.87 0.61
N ALA A 285 1.80 19.98 1.88
CA ALA A 285 2.64 20.64 2.90
C ALA A 285 4.06 20.05 2.98
N GLY A 286 4.17 18.72 2.83
CA GLY A 286 5.44 18.00 2.81
C GLY A 286 6.30 18.22 1.57
N ALA A 287 5.74 18.82 0.51
CA ALA A 287 6.45 19.19 -0.69
C ALA A 287 6.90 20.66 -0.69
N THR A 288 6.79 21.36 0.43
CA THR A 288 7.23 22.75 0.56
C THR A 288 8.32 22.90 1.60
N ARG A 289 8.00 22.63 2.86
CA ARG A 289 8.94 22.78 3.98
C ARG A 289 8.56 21.90 5.18
N THR A 290 9.57 21.52 5.95
CA THR A 290 9.41 20.72 7.17
C THR A 290 10.21 21.26 8.34
N ILE A 291 9.78 20.92 9.57
CA ILE A 291 10.63 20.97 10.77
C ILE A 291 10.81 19.52 11.21
N VAL A 292 12.04 19.02 11.14
CA VAL A 292 12.34 17.64 11.51
C VAL A 292 12.25 17.47 13.03
N PRO A 293 11.36 16.62 13.58
CA PRO A 293 11.06 16.61 15.03
C PRO A 293 12.23 16.17 15.92
N HIS A 294 13.20 15.42 15.40
CA HIS A 294 14.40 15.02 16.17
C HIS A 294 15.57 15.98 16.00
N ASP A 295 15.45 17.02 15.19
CA ASP A 295 16.34 18.17 15.20
C ASP A 295 15.90 19.15 16.29
N PHE A 296 16.46 19.00 17.49
CA PHE A 296 16.07 19.82 18.65
C PHE A 296 16.38 21.29 18.46
N VAL A 297 17.38 21.66 17.63
CA VAL A 297 17.73 23.05 17.36
C VAL A 297 16.68 23.68 16.45
N ASP A 298 16.32 23.03 15.36
CA ASP A 298 15.27 23.52 14.45
C ASP A 298 13.90 23.55 15.14
N MET A 299 13.60 22.55 15.99
CA MET A 299 12.38 22.54 16.81
C MET A 299 12.31 23.74 17.78
N ALA A 300 13.41 24.01 18.54
CA ALA A 300 13.43 25.10 19.51
C ALA A 300 13.38 26.48 18.85
N ARG A 301 13.98 26.62 17.67
CA ARG A 301 14.01 27.88 16.90
C ARG A 301 12.84 28.06 15.95
N PHE A 302 11.98 27.05 15.80
CA PHE A 302 10.92 27.01 14.77
C PHE A 302 11.45 27.19 13.34
N THR A 303 12.67 26.74 13.08
CA THR A 303 13.32 26.88 11.78
C THR A 303 12.85 25.77 10.86
N ALA A 304 12.18 26.13 9.76
CA ALA A 304 11.76 25.19 8.74
C ALA A 304 12.76 25.15 7.59
N THR A 305 13.07 23.93 7.13
CA THR A 305 13.87 23.68 5.92
C THR A 305 12.95 23.35 4.75
N GLY A 306 13.30 23.81 3.55
CA GLY A 306 12.65 23.39 2.31
C GLY A 306 12.78 21.90 2.07
N THR A 307 11.78 21.30 1.49
CA THR A 307 11.76 19.89 1.07
C THR A 307 11.69 19.76 -0.45
N SER A 308 11.62 20.90 -1.13
CA SER A 308 11.71 20.98 -2.58
C SER A 308 12.33 22.32 -3.01
N THR A 309 12.92 22.31 -4.21
CA THR A 309 13.37 23.50 -4.94
C THR A 309 12.42 23.85 -6.09
N MET A 310 11.59 22.89 -6.53
CA MET A 310 10.59 23.06 -7.58
C MET A 310 9.38 22.16 -7.32
N ASN A 311 8.16 22.68 -7.59
CA ASN A 311 6.93 21.91 -7.59
C ASN A 311 6.26 22.02 -8.96
N LEU A 312 5.89 20.88 -9.55
CA LEU A 312 5.20 20.77 -10.83
C LEU A 312 3.85 20.09 -10.62
N GLN A 313 2.77 20.82 -10.84
CA GLN A 313 1.40 20.31 -10.72
C GLN A 313 0.98 19.65 -12.03
N VAL A 314 1.44 18.41 -12.21
CA VAL A 314 1.10 17.61 -13.39
C VAL A 314 -0.39 17.20 -13.35
N ARG A 315 -1.01 17.07 -14.50
CA ARG A 315 -2.35 16.46 -14.61
C ARG A 315 -2.30 14.98 -14.17
N PRO A 316 -3.32 14.43 -13.49
CA PRO A 316 -3.35 13.00 -13.15
C PRO A 316 -3.08 12.12 -14.38
N GLY A 317 -2.03 11.29 -14.31
CA GLY A 317 -1.56 10.45 -15.43
C GLY A 317 -0.66 11.14 -16.45
N GLY A 318 -0.41 12.44 -16.30
CA GLY A 318 0.44 13.21 -17.22
C GLY A 318 1.95 13.08 -16.98
N ASP A 319 2.36 12.27 -16.01
CA ASP A 319 3.78 12.08 -15.65
C ASP A 319 4.61 11.56 -16.83
N LEU A 320 4.09 10.63 -17.64
CA LEU A 320 4.78 10.11 -18.83
C LEU A 320 5.10 11.24 -19.80
N ALA A 321 4.17 12.17 -20.05
CA ALA A 321 4.36 13.30 -20.94
C ALA A 321 5.45 14.26 -20.44
N LEU A 322 5.51 14.51 -19.12
CA LEU A 322 6.59 15.30 -18.50
C LEU A 322 7.94 14.62 -18.75
N ILE A 323 8.09 13.34 -18.40
CA ILE A 323 9.36 12.61 -18.52
C ILE A 323 9.79 12.50 -19.99
N ARG A 324 8.84 12.23 -20.91
CA ARG A 324 9.09 12.23 -22.35
C ARG A 324 9.58 13.61 -22.84
N GLY A 325 8.98 14.68 -22.33
CA GLY A 325 9.41 16.07 -22.63
C GLY A 325 10.82 16.35 -22.10
N MET A 326 11.16 15.85 -20.92
CA MET A 326 12.52 15.92 -20.39
C MET A 326 13.51 15.17 -21.30
N SER A 327 13.17 13.96 -21.75
CA SER A 327 14.00 13.19 -22.71
C SER A 327 14.17 13.91 -24.02
N LYS A 328 13.13 14.62 -24.50
CA LYS A 328 13.22 15.46 -25.72
C LYS A 328 14.26 16.58 -25.58
N VAL A 329 14.26 17.27 -24.43
CA VAL A 329 15.27 18.30 -24.14
C VAL A 329 16.68 17.69 -24.02
N VAL A 330 16.80 16.49 -23.44
CA VAL A 330 18.10 15.78 -23.35
C VAL A 330 18.62 15.47 -24.76
N PHE A 331 17.79 15.01 -25.70
CA PHE A 331 18.20 14.76 -27.07
C PHE A 331 18.51 16.06 -27.84
N GLU A 332 17.74 17.13 -27.62
CA GLU A 332 18.05 18.46 -28.17
C GLU A 332 19.45 18.92 -27.70
N ALA A 333 19.73 18.85 -26.40
CA ALA A 333 21.03 19.22 -25.85
C ALA A 333 22.18 18.32 -26.35
N ALA A 334 21.91 17.03 -26.56
CA ALA A 334 22.91 16.10 -27.13
C ALA A 334 23.23 16.36 -28.59
N GLY A 335 22.36 17.06 -29.30
CA GLY A 335 22.65 17.57 -30.69
C GLY A 335 23.73 18.65 -30.70
N ASP A 336 23.77 19.47 -29.63
CA ASP A 336 24.79 20.53 -29.47
C ASP A 336 26.04 20.00 -28.77
N ASP A 337 25.87 19.13 -27.76
CA ASP A 337 26.95 18.50 -26.98
C ASP A 337 26.68 17.00 -26.78
N PRO A 338 27.28 16.12 -27.59
CA PRO A 338 27.10 14.68 -27.47
C PRO A 338 27.49 14.10 -26.12
N SER A 339 28.30 14.78 -25.30
CA SER A 339 28.70 14.32 -23.95
C SER A 339 27.58 14.35 -22.93
N VAL A 340 26.44 14.97 -23.26
CA VAL A 340 25.21 14.94 -22.45
C VAL A 340 24.70 13.50 -22.27
N LEU A 341 24.90 12.65 -23.27
CA LEU A 341 24.55 11.23 -23.21
C LEU A 341 25.75 10.40 -22.74
N ASP A 342 25.51 9.39 -21.94
CA ASP A 342 26.53 8.38 -21.62
C ASP A 342 26.61 7.35 -22.77
N SER A 343 27.30 7.76 -23.87
CA SER A 343 27.43 6.95 -25.09
C SER A 343 28.09 5.60 -24.82
N GLY A 344 29.02 5.51 -23.85
CA GLY A 344 29.66 4.26 -23.44
C GLY A 344 28.67 3.28 -22.81
N PHE A 345 27.88 3.77 -21.88
CA PHE A 345 26.83 3.00 -21.22
C PHE A 345 25.73 2.57 -22.22
N LEU A 346 25.25 3.54 -23.03
CA LEU A 346 24.20 3.29 -24.01
C LEU A 346 24.62 2.20 -25.03
N GLY A 347 25.81 2.29 -25.59
CA GLY A 347 26.28 1.34 -26.60
C GLY A 347 26.58 -0.05 -26.03
N ALA A 348 27.12 -0.14 -24.81
CA ALA A 348 27.52 -1.41 -24.22
C ALA A 348 26.38 -2.13 -23.49
N LEU A 349 25.50 -1.41 -22.79
CA LEU A 349 24.62 -1.97 -21.79
C LEU A 349 23.12 -1.74 -22.03
N THR A 350 22.75 -1.07 -23.12
CA THR A 350 21.32 -0.83 -23.42
C THR A 350 20.90 -1.32 -24.80
N SER A 351 19.60 -1.46 -25.00
CA SER A 351 18.95 -1.86 -26.25
C SER A 351 17.75 -0.96 -26.52
N GLY A 352 17.52 -0.54 -27.77
CA GLY A 352 16.34 0.20 -28.21
C GLY A 352 16.45 1.74 -28.08
N VAL A 353 17.66 2.30 -27.90
CA VAL A 353 17.84 3.75 -27.71
C VAL A 353 17.50 4.56 -28.97
N GLU A 354 17.79 4.07 -30.17
CA GLU A 354 17.53 4.80 -31.42
C GLU A 354 16.04 4.84 -31.75
N GLU A 355 15.33 3.73 -31.52
CA GLU A 355 13.88 3.66 -31.65
C GLU A 355 13.19 4.59 -30.63
N TYR A 356 13.71 4.65 -29.39
CA TYR A 356 13.24 5.58 -28.39
C TYR A 356 13.47 7.03 -28.78
N ARG A 357 14.66 7.34 -29.34
CA ARG A 357 14.98 8.68 -29.87
C ARG A 357 13.98 9.10 -30.94
N ALA A 358 13.74 8.23 -31.92
CA ALA A 358 12.80 8.49 -33.00
C ALA A 358 11.37 8.76 -32.48
N LEU A 359 10.93 8.01 -31.47
CA LEU A 359 9.65 8.22 -30.80
C LEU A 359 9.57 9.58 -30.08
N VAL A 360 10.63 9.94 -29.36
CA VAL A 360 10.71 11.23 -28.63
C VAL A 360 10.73 12.41 -29.61
N GLU A 361 11.49 12.33 -30.70
CA GLU A 361 11.54 13.35 -31.74
C GLU A 361 10.19 13.54 -32.44
N ALA A 362 9.49 12.44 -32.73
CA ALA A 362 8.16 12.47 -33.34
C ALA A 362 7.07 13.04 -32.42
N THR A 363 7.26 12.99 -31.08
CA THR A 363 6.29 13.52 -30.12
C THR A 363 6.33 15.06 -30.14
N THR A 364 5.20 15.70 -30.38
CA THR A 364 5.16 17.17 -30.51
C THR A 364 5.15 17.85 -29.15
N TRP A 365 5.65 19.07 -29.03
CA TRP A 365 5.53 19.89 -27.82
C TRP A 365 4.07 20.17 -27.45
N ALA A 366 3.19 20.33 -28.45
CA ALA A 366 1.76 20.53 -28.22
C ALA A 366 1.13 19.33 -27.47
N ASP A 367 1.48 18.11 -27.88
CA ASP A 367 1.00 16.89 -27.21
C ASP A 367 1.57 16.79 -25.79
N LEU A 368 2.86 17.05 -25.61
CA LEU A 368 3.51 17.00 -24.29
C LEU A 368 2.89 17.98 -23.31
N VAL A 369 2.67 19.22 -23.72
CA VAL A 369 2.01 20.27 -22.93
C VAL A 369 0.57 19.88 -22.61
N THR A 370 -0.17 19.40 -23.59
CA THR A 370 -1.57 19.02 -23.45
C THR A 370 -1.74 17.86 -22.47
N GLN A 371 -0.96 16.79 -22.62
CA GLN A 371 -1.09 15.60 -21.78
C GLN A 371 -0.52 15.78 -20.39
N SER A 372 0.60 16.50 -20.21
CA SER A 372 1.17 16.79 -18.88
C SER A 372 0.36 17.81 -18.09
N GLY A 373 -0.33 18.73 -18.77
CA GLY A 373 -0.94 19.92 -18.17
C GLY A 373 0.07 20.99 -17.74
N LEU A 374 1.34 20.83 -18.12
CA LEU A 374 2.42 21.76 -17.83
C LEU A 374 2.75 22.59 -19.08
N THR A 375 3.27 23.79 -18.90
CA THR A 375 3.83 24.57 -20.00
C THR A 375 5.17 23.98 -20.48
N GLU A 376 5.52 24.19 -21.73
CA GLU A 376 6.85 23.82 -22.26
C GLU A 376 7.98 24.38 -21.40
N ALA A 377 7.87 25.63 -20.92
CA ALA A 377 8.86 26.24 -20.04
C ALA A 377 9.06 25.48 -18.72
N GLN A 378 7.98 24.95 -18.12
CA GLN A 378 8.07 24.15 -16.91
C GLN A 378 8.75 22.80 -17.19
N ILE A 379 8.42 22.13 -18.29
CA ILE A 379 9.07 20.88 -18.70
C ILE A 379 10.56 21.09 -18.96
N ARG A 380 10.91 22.16 -19.69
CA ARG A 380 12.31 22.55 -19.93
C ARG A 380 13.06 22.90 -18.65
N SER A 381 12.40 23.54 -17.67
CA SER A 381 13.01 23.81 -16.36
C SER A 381 13.31 22.54 -15.58
N ALA A 382 12.42 21.53 -15.59
CA ALA A 382 12.68 20.22 -15.01
C ALA A 382 13.84 19.49 -15.69
N ALA A 383 13.86 19.54 -17.03
CA ALA A 383 14.95 18.98 -17.82
C ALA A 383 16.30 19.68 -17.55
N ALA A 384 16.30 21.00 -17.33
CA ALA A 384 17.51 21.75 -16.99
C ALA A 384 18.09 21.31 -15.64
N VAL A 385 17.24 21.02 -14.64
CA VAL A 385 17.68 20.42 -13.36
C VAL A 385 18.33 19.06 -13.61
N TYR A 386 17.71 18.21 -14.44
CA TYR A 386 18.25 16.90 -14.79
C TYR A 386 19.59 16.98 -15.54
N LEU A 387 19.70 17.90 -16.48
CA LEU A 387 20.93 18.12 -17.28
C LEU A 387 22.09 18.67 -16.43
N ALA A 388 21.80 19.54 -15.46
CA ALA A 388 22.80 20.11 -14.56
C ALA A 388 23.32 19.11 -13.52
N ALA A 389 22.53 18.09 -13.20
CA ALA A 389 22.90 17.06 -12.25
C ALA A 389 23.74 15.97 -12.90
N GLU A 390 24.77 15.52 -12.22
CA GLU A 390 25.55 14.35 -12.63
C GLU A 390 24.90 13.05 -12.16
N ARG A 391 24.34 13.06 -10.95
CA ARG A 391 23.73 11.91 -10.26
C ARG A 391 22.29 12.23 -9.93
N THR A 392 21.37 11.51 -10.56
CA THR A 392 19.92 11.75 -10.40
C THR A 392 19.23 10.50 -9.87
N ILE A 393 18.47 10.68 -8.80
CA ILE A 393 17.50 9.69 -8.33
C ILE A 393 16.10 10.15 -8.77
N ILE A 394 15.33 9.22 -9.35
CA ILE A 394 13.90 9.42 -9.58
C ILE A 394 13.14 8.46 -8.66
N SER A 395 12.40 9.05 -7.73
CA SER A 395 11.61 8.33 -6.75
C SER A 395 10.11 8.51 -7.04
N TRP A 396 9.32 7.44 -6.90
CA TRP A 396 7.87 7.50 -7.10
C TRP A 396 7.10 6.59 -6.16
N CYS A 397 5.79 6.86 -6.05
CA CYS A 397 4.85 6.04 -5.31
C CYS A 397 3.57 5.81 -6.11
N LEU A 398 2.47 5.52 -5.43
CA LEU A 398 1.17 5.12 -6.01
C LEU A 398 0.56 6.16 -6.96
N GLY A 399 0.91 7.44 -6.81
CA GLY A 399 0.48 8.50 -7.73
C GLY A 399 0.94 8.28 -9.18
N VAL A 400 1.98 7.46 -9.40
CA VAL A 400 2.46 7.07 -10.74
C VAL A 400 1.93 5.69 -11.15
N SER A 401 1.85 4.74 -10.22
CA SER A 401 1.61 3.32 -10.57
C SER A 401 0.13 2.95 -10.70
N GLN A 402 -0.80 3.66 -10.03
CA GLN A 402 -2.22 3.32 -10.02
C GLN A 402 -3.04 3.99 -11.15
N HIS A 403 -2.43 4.03 -12.34
CA HIS A 403 -3.02 4.54 -13.58
C HIS A 403 -3.08 3.45 -14.65
N GLU A 404 -3.88 3.67 -15.70
CA GLU A 404 -3.97 2.79 -16.87
C GLU A 404 -2.58 2.48 -17.45
N HIS A 405 -1.76 3.52 -17.62
CA HIS A 405 -0.44 3.48 -18.22
C HIS A 405 0.70 3.52 -17.16
N GLY A 406 0.43 3.01 -15.95
CA GLY A 406 1.41 3.02 -14.86
C GLY A 406 2.69 2.26 -15.18
N VAL A 407 2.59 1.14 -15.93
CA VAL A 407 3.77 0.37 -16.40
C VAL A 407 4.59 1.20 -17.37
N ASP A 408 3.95 1.81 -18.37
CA ASP A 408 4.63 2.63 -19.38
C ASP A 408 5.28 3.86 -18.75
N THR A 409 4.61 4.51 -17.79
CA THR A 409 5.15 5.66 -17.08
C THR A 409 6.41 5.30 -16.29
N VAL A 410 6.42 4.18 -15.59
CA VAL A 410 7.62 3.73 -14.87
C VAL A 410 8.74 3.35 -15.83
N ARG A 411 8.42 2.72 -16.96
CA ARG A 411 9.42 2.44 -18.01
C ARG A 411 9.98 3.72 -18.64
N GLU A 412 9.15 4.76 -18.79
CA GLU A 412 9.61 6.08 -19.26
C GLU A 412 10.56 6.75 -18.25
N ILE A 413 10.31 6.58 -16.93
CA ILE A 413 11.26 6.99 -15.88
C ILE A 413 12.60 6.26 -16.03
N VAL A 414 12.57 4.96 -16.31
CA VAL A 414 13.80 4.20 -16.57
C VAL A 414 14.50 4.70 -17.83
N ASN A 415 13.76 4.98 -18.92
CA ASN A 415 14.32 5.50 -20.16
C ASN A 415 15.15 6.76 -19.94
N VAL A 416 14.61 7.77 -19.26
CA VAL A 416 15.35 9.02 -19.02
C VAL A 416 16.59 8.78 -18.16
N LEU A 417 16.54 7.87 -17.16
CA LEU A 417 17.70 7.52 -16.34
C LEU A 417 18.79 6.81 -17.16
N LEU A 418 18.40 5.93 -18.11
CA LEU A 418 19.34 5.23 -18.99
C LEU A 418 20.11 6.18 -19.90
N LEU A 419 19.50 7.28 -20.39
CA LEU A 419 20.14 8.23 -21.31
C LEU A 419 21.47 8.76 -20.78
N ARG A 420 21.59 8.92 -19.46
CA ARG A 420 22.79 9.49 -18.81
C ARG A 420 23.48 8.49 -17.85
N GLY A 421 23.25 7.20 -18.05
CA GLY A 421 23.88 6.14 -17.23
C GLY A 421 23.55 6.22 -15.74
N ASN A 422 22.39 6.80 -15.37
CA ASN A 422 21.93 6.97 -13.98
C ASN A 422 21.31 5.70 -13.41
N ILE A 423 21.84 4.53 -13.75
CA ILE A 423 21.51 3.25 -13.13
C ILE A 423 22.80 2.49 -12.85
N GLY A 424 22.90 1.88 -11.66
CA GLY A 424 24.12 1.19 -11.23
C GLY A 424 25.28 2.17 -10.97
N ARG A 425 24.98 3.29 -10.37
CA ARG A 425 25.91 4.37 -10.00
C ARG A 425 25.50 4.91 -8.63
N THR A 426 26.46 5.15 -7.75
CA THR A 426 26.20 5.76 -6.44
C THR A 426 25.51 7.11 -6.59
N GLY A 427 24.47 7.34 -5.83
CA GLY A 427 23.68 8.56 -5.86
C GLY A 427 22.73 8.68 -7.07
N ALA A 428 22.51 7.60 -7.83
CA ALA A 428 21.65 7.64 -9.01
C ALA A 428 20.85 6.35 -9.22
N GLY A 429 19.61 6.46 -9.65
CA GLY A 429 18.79 5.30 -10.01
C GLY A 429 17.29 5.47 -9.76
N PRO A 430 16.51 4.44 -10.15
CA PRO A 430 15.10 4.35 -9.84
C PRO A 430 14.87 3.95 -8.37
N SER A 431 13.95 4.65 -7.68
CA SER A 431 13.65 4.48 -6.26
C SER A 431 12.13 4.41 -6.01
N PRO A 432 11.46 3.27 -6.25
CA PRO A 432 10.06 3.11 -5.89
C PRO A 432 9.87 3.06 -4.38
N ILE A 433 9.00 3.91 -3.83
CA ILE A 433 8.67 3.94 -2.39
C ILE A 433 7.47 3.04 -2.14
N ARG A 434 7.69 1.93 -1.45
CA ARG A 434 6.66 0.96 -1.10
C ARG A 434 5.80 1.44 0.07
N GLY A 435 4.50 1.09 0.02
CA GLY A 435 3.53 1.57 1.00
C GLY A 435 3.56 0.85 2.35
N HIS A 436 3.69 -0.47 2.38
CA HIS A 436 3.67 -1.29 3.59
C HIS A 436 5.06 -1.76 3.99
N SER A 437 5.26 -1.96 5.30
CA SER A 437 6.57 -2.24 5.90
C SER A 437 7.29 -3.47 5.33
N ASN A 438 6.56 -4.47 4.84
CA ASN A 438 7.14 -5.69 4.26
C ASN A 438 6.51 -6.12 2.93
N VAL A 439 5.85 -5.23 2.20
CA VAL A 439 5.21 -5.60 0.93
C VAL A 439 6.23 -6.10 -0.11
N GLN A 440 7.47 -5.65 -0.04
CA GLN A 440 8.56 -6.11 -0.90
C GLN A 440 9.04 -7.49 -0.47
N GLY A 441 9.19 -7.72 0.85
CA GLY A 441 9.53 -9.02 1.42
C GLY A 441 8.48 -10.09 1.14
N ASN A 442 7.19 -9.74 1.08
CA ASN A 442 6.16 -10.69 0.64
C ASN A 442 6.50 -11.29 -0.73
N ARG A 443 6.83 -10.44 -1.70
CA ARG A 443 7.21 -10.91 -3.06
C ARG A 443 8.53 -11.69 -3.04
N THR A 444 9.51 -11.23 -2.29
CA THR A 444 10.80 -11.92 -2.13
C THR A 444 10.61 -13.32 -1.54
N CYS A 445 9.73 -13.46 -0.54
CA CYS A 445 9.47 -14.72 0.16
C CYS A 445 8.43 -15.61 -0.52
N GLY A 446 7.94 -15.23 -1.70
CA GLY A 446 7.16 -16.11 -2.57
C GLY A 446 5.66 -15.89 -2.59
N ILE A 447 5.14 -14.80 -2.03
CA ILE A 447 3.74 -14.40 -2.31
C ILE A 447 3.67 -13.86 -3.72
N ASP A 448 3.34 -14.73 -4.63
CA ASP A 448 3.15 -14.46 -6.05
C ASP A 448 2.15 -15.47 -6.62
N HIS A 449 1.10 -15.00 -7.26
CA HIS A 449 0.11 -15.82 -7.93
C HIS A 449 0.62 -16.40 -9.27
N HIS A 450 1.76 -15.90 -9.75
CA HIS A 450 2.39 -16.36 -11.00
C HIS A 450 3.91 -16.55 -10.82
N PRO A 451 4.33 -17.47 -9.92
CA PRO A 451 5.74 -17.72 -9.65
C PRO A 451 6.44 -18.33 -10.87
N THR A 452 7.75 -18.12 -10.98
CA THR A 452 8.54 -18.75 -12.04
C THR A 452 8.83 -20.22 -11.71
N ASP A 453 8.98 -21.08 -12.75
CA ASP A 453 9.34 -22.48 -12.56
C ASP A 453 10.64 -22.66 -11.78
N ALA A 454 11.65 -21.83 -12.05
CA ALA A 454 12.92 -21.87 -11.34
C ALA A 454 12.76 -21.58 -9.83
N TRP A 455 11.81 -20.73 -9.44
CA TRP A 455 11.50 -20.47 -8.03
C TRP A 455 10.79 -21.67 -7.41
N LEU A 456 9.80 -22.25 -8.10
CA LEU A 456 9.06 -23.43 -7.65
C LEU A 456 9.98 -24.67 -7.55
N ASP A 457 10.96 -24.81 -8.45
CA ASP A 457 11.94 -25.91 -8.39
C ASP A 457 12.82 -25.83 -7.14
N ARG A 458 13.28 -24.61 -6.77
CA ARG A 458 14.02 -24.43 -5.51
C ARG A 458 13.16 -24.74 -4.28
N LEU A 459 11.90 -24.29 -4.27
CA LEU A 459 10.96 -24.60 -3.21
C LEU A 459 10.73 -26.10 -3.07
N ALA A 460 10.43 -26.78 -4.19
CA ALA A 460 10.23 -28.22 -4.25
C ALA A 460 11.43 -28.99 -3.70
N ALA A 461 12.65 -28.63 -4.12
CA ALA A 461 13.87 -29.26 -3.66
C ALA A 461 14.16 -29.04 -2.17
N ALA A 462 13.94 -27.82 -1.66
CA ALA A 462 14.23 -27.48 -0.27
C ALA A 462 13.19 -28.02 0.71
N CYS A 463 11.90 -27.94 0.35
CA CYS A 463 10.79 -28.32 1.23
C CYS A 463 10.24 -29.72 0.96
N ARG A 464 10.67 -30.38 -0.13
CA ARG A 464 10.21 -31.73 -0.54
C ARG A 464 8.70 -31.81 -0.76
N ILE A 465 8.15 -30.79 -1.39
CA ILE A 465 6.75 -30.70 -1.82
C ILE A 465 6.67 -30.72 -3.36
N ASP A 466 5.47 -30.95 -3.90
CA ASP A 466 5.17 -30.81 -5.34
C ASP A 466 4.25 -29.60 -5.54
N PRO A 467 4.80 -28.39 -5.72
CA PRO A 467 3.99 -27.19 -5.82
C PRO A 467 3.30 -27.08 -7.19
N PRO A 468 2.06 -26.53 -7.26
CA PRO A 468 1.33 -26.34 -8.51
C PRO A 468 2.11 -25.42 -9.47
N ARG A 469 2.04 -25.71 -10.77
CA ARG A 469 2.75 -24.96 -11.82
C ARG A 469 1.84 -23.99 -12.58
N HIS A 470 0.52 -24.15 -12.47
CA HIS A 470 -0.44 -23.23 -13.10
C HIS A 470 -0.53 -21.91 -12.32
N PRO A 471 -0.80 -20.79 -13.02
CA PRO A 471 -1.03 -19.51 -12.38
C PRO A 471 -2.24 -19.54 -11.44
N GLY A 472 -2.15 -18.84 -10.32
CA GLY A 472 -3.27 -18.56 -9.43
C GLY A 472 -3.99 -17.26 -9.75
N LEU A 473 -4.82 -16.82 -8.83
CA LEU A 473 -5.63 -15.61 -8.92
C LEU A 473 -4.91 -14.44 -8.23
N ASP A 474 -4.87 -13.28 -8.92
CA ASP A 474 -4.58 -12.00 -8.31
C ASP A 474 -5.77 -11.48 -7.48
N THR A 475 -5.66 -10.28 -6.91
CA THR A 475 -6.71 -9.70 -6.07
C THR A 475 -8.01 -9.44 -6.86
N VAL A 476 -7.94 -8.89 -8.06
CA VAL A 476 -9.13 -8.57 -8.88
C VAL A 476 -9.83 -9.86 -9.32
N ARG A 477 -9.05 -10.84 -9.80
CA ARG A 477 -9.56 -12.14 -10.22
C ARG A 477 -10.13 -12.95 -9.04
N THR A 478 -9.53 -12.82 -7.85
CA THR A 478 -10.07 -13.42 -6.62
C THR A 478 -11.45 -12.85 -6.29
N ILE A 479 -11.63 -11.52 -6.37
CA ILE A 479 -12.94 -10.89 -6.12
C ILE A 479 -13.98 -11.38 -7.12
N GLU A 480 -13.64 -11.42 -8.41
CA GLU A 480 -14.52 -11.98 -9.44
C GLU A 480 -14.85 -13.46 -9.14
N ALA A 481 -13.87 -14.26 -8.78
CA ALA A 481 -14.04 -15.69 -8.51
C ALA A 481 -14.92 -15.97 -7.27
N MET A 482 -14.79 -15.16 -6.22
CA MET A 482 -15.70 -15.23 -5.07
C MET A 482 -17.14 -14.88 -5.48
N HIS A 483 -17.30 -13.82 -6.24
CA HIS A 483 -18.62 -13.39 -6.71
C HIS A 483 -19.29 -14.44 -7.60
N ASP A 484 -18.52 -15.14 -8.43
CA ASP A 484 -18.98 -16.20 -9.32
C ASP A 484 -19.17 -17.54 -8.59
N GLY A 485 -18.79 -17.66 -7.30
CA GLY A 485 -18.85 -18.89 -6.52
C GLY A 485 -17.75 -19.92 -6.86
N ARG A 486 -16.74 -19.52 -7.62
CA ARG A 486 -15.57 -20.37 -7.92
C ARG A 486 -14.60 -20.42 -6.74
N VAL A 487 -14.46 -19.35 -5.98
CA VAL A 487 -13.76 -19.33 -4.70
C VAL A 487 -14.80 -19.44 -3.58
N LYS A 488 -14.70 -20.49 -2.78
CA LYS A 488 -15.64 -20.85 -1.71
C LYS A 488 -15.06 -20.60 -0.32
N VAL A 489 -13.74 -20.62 -0.17
CA VAL A 489 -13.04 -20.33 1.09
C VAL A 489 -12.07 -19.17 0.87
N PHE A 490 -12.16 -18.16 1.73
CA PHE A 490 -11.25 -17.01 1.73
C PHE A 490 -10.52 -16.91 3.06
N VAL A 491 -9.19 -16.89 3.01
CA VAL A 491 -8.34 -16.69 4.20
C VAL A 491 -7.56 -15.38 4.03
N GLY A 492 -7.85 -14.39 4.87
CA GLY A 492 -7.17 -13.09 4.89
C GLY A 492 -6.14 -13.02 6.01
N MET A 493 -4.86 -12.92 5.64
CA MET A 493 -3.76 -12.76 6.58
C MET A 493 -3.42 -11.28 6.72
N GLY A 494 -4.04 -10.62 7.72
CA GLY A 494 -3.92 -9.19 7.98
C GLY A 494 -4.69 -8.30 6.99
N GLY A 495 -4.74 -7.00 7.31
CA GLY A 495 -5.38 -5.99 6.48
C GLY A 495 -6.89 -5.82 6.74
N ASN A 496 -7.50 -4.97 5.93
CA ASN A 496 -8.93 -4.72 5.84
C ASN A 496 -9.31 -4.86 4.36
N PHE A 497 -9.46 -6.11 3.92
CA PHE A 497 -9.59 -6.46 2.50
C PHE A 497 -10.77 -5.74 1.82
N VAL A 498 -11.93 -5.73 2.46
CA VAL A 498 -13.16 -5.10 1.91
C VAL A 498 -12.93 -3.63 1.56
N LEU A 499 -12.29 -2.87 2.47
CA LEU A 499 -12.07 -1.45 2.26
C LEU A 499 -10.82 -1.14 1.41
N ALA A 500 -9.88 -2.06 1.35
CA ALA A 500 -8.68 -1.88 0.52
C ALA A 500 -8.94 -2.16 -0.96
N ALA A 501 -9.91 -3.04 -1.25
CA ALA A 501 -10.23 -3.50 -2.59
C ALA A 501 -11.06 -2.47 -3.38
N PRO A 502 -11.01 -2.52 -4.73
CA PRO A 502 -11.91 -1.73 -5.59
C PRO A 502 -13.34 -2.26 -5.50
N ASP A 503 -14.30 -1.46 -5.97
CA ASP A 503 -15.72 -1.83 -6.04
C ASP A 503 -16.20 -2.45 -4.73
N THR A 504 -16.10 -1.67 -3.66
CA THR A 504 -16.36 -2.13 -2.30
C THR A 504 -17.67 -2.94 -2.14
N PRO A 505 -18.81 -2.54 -2.74
CA PRO A 505 -20.04 -3.34 -2.68
C PRO A 505 -19.91 -4.70 -3.38
N PHE A 506 -19.28 -4.75 -4.54
CA PHE A 506 -19.08 -5.99 -5.29
C PHE A 506 -18.11 -6.94 -4.56
N THR A 507 -17.05 -6.40 -3.98
CA THR A 507 -16.10 -7.15 -3.15
C THR A 507 -16.80 -7.75 -1.93
N ALA A 508 -17.66 -6.97 -1.27
CA ALA A 508 -18.45 -7.42 -0.14
C ALA A 508 -19.36 -8.60 -0.51
N GLN A 509 -20.15 -8.44 -1.59
CA GLN A 509 -21.02 -9.51 -2.10
C GLN A 509 -20.25 -10.78 -2.45
N GLY A 510 -19.00 -10.65 -2.95
CA GLY A 510 -18.15 -11.80 -3.21
C GLY A 510 -17.79 -12.57 -1.93
N LEU A 511 -17.39 -11.88 -0.87
CA LEU A 511 -17.08 -12.49 0.44
C LEU A 511 -18.31 -13.14 1.07
N GLU A 512 -19.48 -12.52 0.97
CA GLU A 512 -20.75 -13.06 1.49
C GLU A 512 -21.16 -14.40 0.84
N LYS A 513 -20.72 -14.65 -0.39
CA LYS A 513 -20.98 -15.90 -1.11
C LYS A 513 -20.04 -17.04 -0.71
N CYS A 514 -18.97 -16.75 0.01
CA CYS A 514 -18.04 -17.79 0.49
C CYS A 514 -18.72 -18.70 1.53
N ARG A 515 -18.32 -19.96 1.54
CA ARG A 515 -18.71 -20.90 2.60
C ARG A 515 -18.04 -20.56 3.93
N LEU A 516 -16.76 -20.15 3.85
CA LEU A 516 -15.96 -19.74 5.00
C LEU A 516 -15.13 -18.51 4.66
N THR A 517 -15.11 -17.55 5.58
CA THR A 517 -14.15 -16.45 5.61
C THR A 517 -13.34 -16.48 6.91
N VAL A 518 -12.03 -16.41 6.81
CA VAL A 518 -11.10 -16.38 7.94
C VAL A 518 -10.31 -15.09 7.90
N GLN A 519 -10.30 -14.34 9.01
CA GLN A 519 -9.55 -13.09 9.12
C GLN A 519 -8.53 -13.19 10.26
N VAL A 520 -7.26 -13.22 9.95
CA VAL A 520 -6.17 -13.11 10.94
C VAL A 520 -5.84 -11.64 11.11
N SER A 521 -6.03 -11.10 12.32
CA SER A 521 -6.00 -9.65 12.51
C SER A 521 -5.62 -9.25 13.93
N THR A 522 -5.17 -8.01 14.10
CA THR A 522 -4.86 -7.42 15.41
C THR A 522 -6.02 -6.62 15.99
N LYS A 523 -6.90 -6.10 15.15
CA LYS A 523 -8.00 -5.18 15.51
C LYS A 523 -9.25 -5.49 14.70
N LEU A 524 -10.41 -5.16 15.25
CA LEU A 524 -11.69 -5.26 14.55
C LEU A 524 -11.70 -4.25 13.39
N ASN A 525 -12.18 -4.68 12.22
CA ASN A 525 -12.37 -3.84 11.05
C ASN A 525 -13.53 -4.37 10.18
N ARG A 526 -13.85 -3.69 9.10
CA ARG A 526 -14.98 -4.01 8.21
C ARG A 526 -14.95 -5.44 7.66
N SER A 527 -13.76 -5.99 7.37
CA SER A 527 -13.62 -7.34 6.82
C SER A 527 -14.08 -8.47 7.76
N HIS A 528 -14.20 -8.19 9.05
CA HIS A 528 -14.77 -9.15 10.01
C HIS A 528 -16.31 -9.18 9.98
N LEU A 529 -16.92 -8.13 9.48
CA LEU A 529 -18.37 -7.93 9.48
C LEU A 529 -19.00 -8.22 8.11
N VAL A 530 -18.15 -8.41 7.10
CA VAL A 530 -18.51 -8.86 5.75
C VAL A 530 -17.99 -10.26 5.60
N HIS A 531 -18.84 -11.25 5.72
CA HIS A 531 -18.41 -12.62 5.89
C HIS A 531 -19.26 -13.63 5.12
N GLY A 532 -18.71 -14.82 4.90
CA GLY A 532 -19.40 -15.96 4.31
C GLY A 532 -20.39 -16.62 5.28
N ALA A 533 -20.92 -17.77 4.87
CA ALA A 533 -21.85 -18.54 5.71
C ALA A 533 -21.27 -18.90 7.07
N LYS A 534 -19.95 -19.18 7.13
CA LYS A 534 -19.16 -19.35 8.36
C LYS A 534 -18.06 -18.28 8.36
N ALA A 535 -17.71 -17.80 9.58
CA ALA A 535 -16.64 -16.82 9.72
C ALA A 535 -15.82 -17.03 10.97
N LEU A 536 -14.51 -16.78 10.87
CA LEU A 536 -13.55 -16.84 11.96
C LEU A 536 -12.76 -15.54 12.08
N ILE A 537 -12.61 -15.06 13.31
CA ILE A 537 -11.64 -14.03 13.69
C ILE A 537 -10.52 -14.71 14.46
N LEU A 538 -9.31 -14.68 13.93
CA LEU A 538 -8.11 -15.26 14.54
C LEU A 538 -7.14 -14.16 14.95
N PRO A 539 -7.06 -13.80 16.25
CA PRO A 539 -6.26 -12.69 16.71
C PRO A 539 -4.78 -13.02 16.75
N CYS A 540 -3.95 -12.15 16.18
CA CYS A 540 -2.50 -12.34 16.18
C CYS A 540 -1.76 -11.31 17.05
N LEU A 541 -0.48 -11.61 17.32
CA LEU A 541 0.45 -10.71 17.99
C LEU A 541 0.68 -9.46 17.11
N GLY A 542 0.81 -8.32 17.76
CA GLY A 542 1.32 -7.12 17.16
C GLY A 542 2.85 -7.11 17.12
N ARG A 543 3.45 -6.24 16.32
CA ARG A 543 4.90 -6.19 16.14
C ARG A 543 5.66 -5.75 17.40
N THR A 544 5.02 -5.01 18.28
CA THR A 544 5.57 -4.61 19.59
C THR A 544 5.57 -5.71 20.64
N GLU A 545 4.76 -6.77 20.42
CA GLU A 545 4.51 -7.82 21.40
C GLU A 545 5.55 -8.93 21.30
N ARG A 546 5.89 -9.51 22.46
CA ARG A 546 6.83 -10.62 22.54
C ARG A 546 6.21 -11.87 21.97
N ASP A 547 6.85 -12.45 20.99
CA ASP A 547 6.55 -13.79 20.50
C ASP A 547 7.39 -14.80 21.27
N GLN A 548 6.74 -15.66 22.06
CA GLN A 548 7.38 -16.66 22.89
C GLN A 548 7.07 -18.05 22.35
N GLN A 549 8.08 -18.73 21.84
CA GLN A 549 8.01 -20.08 21.29
C GLN A 549 8.82 -21.09 22.12
N ALA A 550 8.89 -22.33 21.67
CA ALA A 550 9.51 -23.42 22.43
C ALA A 550 10.99 -23.14 22.76
N GLN A 551 11.75 -22.53 21.88
CA GLN A 551 13.17 -22.22 22.08
C GLN A 551 13.41 -20.80 22.65
N GLY A 552 12.34 -20.10 23.07
CA GLY A 552 12.47 -18.78 23.67
C GLY A 552 11.80 -17.66 22.87
N PRO A 553 12.13 -16.39 23.17
CA PRO A 553 11.64 -15.24 22.44
C PRO A 553 12.12 -15.27 20.98
N GLN A 554 11.20 -15.07 20.05
CA GLN A 554 11.49 -15.06 18.62
C GLN A 554 11.51 -13.63 18.06
N GLY A 555 12.45 -13.39 17.14
CA GLY A 555 12.46 -12.22 16.29
C GLY A 555 12.05 -12.57 14.86
N ILE A 556 11.40 -11.65 14.21
CA ILE A 556 10.99 -11.75 12.80
C ILE A 556 11.86 -10.84 11.93
N THR A 557 11.82 -11.04 10.63
CA THR A 557 12.52 -10.17 9.67
C THR A 557 11.55 -9.48 8.72
N VAL A 558 11.98 -8.32 8.21
CA VAL A 558 11.28 -7.54 7.20
C VAL A 558 12.27 -7.04 6.15
N GLU A 559 11.75 -6.79 4.93
CA GLU A 559 12.50 -6.18 3.83
C GLU A 559 11.92 -4.79 3.52
N ASP A 560 12.74 -3.75 3.60
CA ASP A 560 12.35 -2.39 3.27
C ASP A 560 12.29 -2.11 1.75
N ALA A 561 11.90 -0.88 1.37
CA ALA A 561 11.77 -0.48 -0.04
C ALA A 561 13.11 -0.43 -0.80
N MET A 562 14.24 -0.45 -0.10
CA MET A 562 15.58 -0.41 -0.67
C MET A 562 16.32 -1.75 -0.52
N SER A 563 15.55 -2.83 -0.28
CA SER A 563 16.02 -4.22 -0.22
C SER A 563 16.96 -4.54 0.94
N MET A 564 16.89 -3.77 2.02
CA MET A 564 17.54 -4.13 3.28
C MET A 564 16.64 -5.07 4.06
N VAL A 565 17.21 -6.17 4.55
CA VAL A 565 16.53 -7.14 5.43
C VAL A 565 17.10 -6.97 6.84
N HIS A 566 16.23 -6.74 7.80
CA HIS A 566 16.64 -6.52 9.18
C HIS A 566 15.70 -7.19 10.19
N LEU A 567 16.22 -7.37 11.41
CA LEU A 567 15.53 -8.05 12.51
C LEU A 567 14.59 -7.09 13.23
N SER A 568 13.42 -7.59 13.57
CA SER A 568 12.40 -6.92 14.37
C SER A 568 12.01 -7.81 15.55
N MET A 569 12.12 -7.31 16.77
CA MET A 569 11.82 -8.09 17.97
C MET A 569 10.93 -7.33 18.95
N GLY A 570 9.68 -7.74 19.06
CA GLY A 570 8.74 -7.23 20.05
C GLY A 570 9.12 -7.67 21.48
N ARG A 571 8.88 -6.80 22.46
CA ARG A 571 9.24 -7.02 23.87
C ARG A 571 8.09 -6.83 24.83
N LYS A 572 6.96 -6.32 24.36
CA LYS A 572 5.78 -6.07 25.19
C LYS A 572 5.09 -7.39 25.53
N GLN A 573 4.45 -7.42 26.67
CA GLN A 573 3.52 -8.51 26.94
C GLN A 573 2.35 -8.44 25.93
N PRO A 574 1.93 -9.58 25.38
CA PRO A 574 0.78 -9.66 24.51
C PRO A 574 -0.47 -9.03 25.13
N ALA A 575 -1.33 -8.46 24.29
CA ALA A 575 -2.60 -7.87 24.71
C ALA A 575 -3.54 -8.89 25.40
N SER A 576 -3.36 -10.16 25.10
CA SER A 576 -4.05 -11.29 25.70
C SER A 576 -3.16 -12.55 25.68
N ALA A 577 -3.37 -13.44 26.63
CA ALA A 577 -2.70 -14.75 26.66
C ALA A 577 -3.16 -15.70 25.55
N TYR A 578 -4.29 -15.39 24.89
CA TYR A 578 -4.83 -16.20 23.78
C TYR A 578 -4.27 -15.83 22.43
N LEU A 579 -3.47 -14.75 22.29
CA LEU A 579 -2.87 -14.37 21.01
C LEU A 579 -1.81 -15.39 20.59
N ARG A 580 -1.74 -15.63 19.29
CA ARG A 580 -0.67 -16.42 18.66
C ARG A 580 0.05 -15.56 17.62
N SER A 581 1.29 -15.92 17.33
CA SER A 581 2.02 -15.31 16.21
C SER A 581 1.47 -15.80 14.88
N GLU A 582 1.67 -15.01 13.83
CA GLU A 582 1.26 -15.38 12.46
C GLU A 582 1.89 -16.72 12.03
N PRO A 583 3.20 -17.00 12.25
CA PRO A 583 3.77 -18.33 11.99
C PRO A 583 3.07 -19.46 12.72
N ALA A 584 2.70 -19.27 13.99
CA ALA A 584 2.01 -20.29 14.77
C ALA A 584 0.57 -20.55 14.29
N ILE A 585 -0.13 -19.49 13.85
CA ILE A 585 -1.48 -19.61 13.25
C ILE A 585 -1.39 -20.37 11.92
N ILE A 586 -0.44 -20.03 11.07
CA ILE A 586 -0.21 -20.70 9.78
C ILE A 586 0.07 -22.18 9.98
N ALA A 587 0.98 -22.52 10.89
CA ALA A 587 1.30 -23.92 11.21
C ALA A 587 0.10 -24.69 11.77
N GLY A 588 -0.75 -24.04 12.57
CA GLY A 588 -1.99 -24.64 13.07
C GLY A 588 -2.97 -24.96 11.95
N ILE A 589 -3.21 -24.02 11.04
CA ILE A 589 -4.03 -24.22 9.83
C ILE A 589 -3.45 -25.33 8.97
N ALA A 590 -2.12 -25.28 8.70
CA ALA A 590 -1.44 -26.25 7.87
C ALA A 590 -1.60 -27.70 8.39
N LYS A 591 -1.39 -27.92 9.69
CA LYS A 591 -1.53 -29.25 10.31
C LYS A 591 -2.96 -29.78 10.23
N ALA A 592 -3.95 -28.90 10.40
CA ALA A 592 -5.35 -29.28 10.29
C ALA A 592 -5.78 -29.56 8.85
N THR A 593 -5.25 -28.80 7.89
CA THR A 593 -5.57 -28.92 6.46
C THR A 593 -4.85 -30.09 5.79
N LEU A 594 -3.61 -30.38 6.22
CA LEU A 594 -2.68 -31.33 5.60
C LEU A 594 -2.30 -32.45 6.59
N PRO A 595 -3.22 -33.36 6.94
CA PRO A 595 -3.00 -34.35 8.03
C PRO A 595 -1.87 -35.34 7.73
N HIS A 596 -1.44 -35.47 6.47
CA HIS A 596 -0.36 -36.36 6.03
C HIS A 596 0.92 -35.62 5.62
N THR A 597 1.02 -34.33 5.95
CA THR A 597 2.19 -33.51 5.59
C THR A 597 3.48 -34.06 6.22
N ALA A 598 4.56 -34.07 5.44
CA ALA A 598 5.90 -34.33 5.95
C ALA A 598 6.62 -33.03 6.39
N THR A 599 6.02 -31.87 6.14
CA THR A 599 6.56 -30.57 6.52
C THR A 599 6.57 -30.43 8.04
N PRO A 600 7.72 -30.11 8.66
CA PRO A 600 7.88 -30.13 10.11
C PRO A 600 7.39 -28.82 10.75
N TRP A 601 6.10 -28.53 10.69
CA TRP A 601 5.49 -27.27 11.12
C TRP A 601 5.83 -26.87 12.54
N ASP A 602 5.81 -27.82 13.50
CA ASP A 602 6.15 -27.53 14.90
C ASP A 602 7.65 -27.18 15.07
N TRP A 603 8.52 -27.77 14.27
CA TRP A 603 9.94 -27.45 14.26
C TRP A 603 10.21 -26.05 13.73
N TYR A 604 9.50 -25.62 12.67
CA TYR A 604 9.58 -24.26 12.15
C TYR A 604 9.17 -23.23 13.19
N VAL A 605 8.02 -23.43 13.83
CA VAL A 605 7.48 -22.47 14.80
C VAL A 605 8.24 -22.50 16.12
N GLY A 606 8.80 -23.65 16.51
CA GLY A 606 9.57 -23.77 17.74
C GLY A 606 10.79 -22.87 17.82
N ASP A 607 11.40 -22.59 16.66
CA ASP A 607 12.52 -21.68 16.48
C ASP A 607 12.53 -21.11 15.07
N TYR A 608 12.45 -19.78 14.91
CA TYR A 608 12.40 -19.15 13.59
C TYR A 608 13.72 -19.19 12.83
N ASP A 609 14.83 -19.48 13.51
CA ASP A 609 16.08 -19.81 12.83
C ASP A 609 15.91 -21.01 11.88
N ASN A 610 15.04 -21.96 12.22
CA ASN A 610 14.75 -23.12 11.37
C ASN A 610 14.02 -22.73 10.07
N ILE A 611 13.14 -21.73 10.14
CA ILE A 611 12.45 -21.19 8.95
C ILE A 611 13.51 -20.54 8.05
N ARG A 612 14.39 -19.71 8.61
CA ARG A 612 15.45 -18.99 7.86
C ARG A 612 16.45 -19.93 7.22
N GLU A 613 16.77 -21.04 7.87
CA GLU A 613 17.60 -22.12 7.31
C GLU A 613 17.03 -22.67 5.98
N VAL A 614 15.69 -22.79 5.91
CA VAL A 614 15.05 -23.27 4.68
C VAL A 614 14.89 -22.12 3.68
N MET A 615 14.54 -20.92 4.14
CA MET A 615 14.52 -19.73 3.28
C MET A 615 15.85 -19.51 2.57
N ALA A 616 16.97 -19.69 3.27
CA ALA A 616 18.33 -19.59 2.69
C ALA A 616 18.58 -20.55 1.53
N LYS A 617 17.86 -21.69 1.45
CA LYS A 617 17.97 -22.67 0.34
C LYS A 617 17.08 -22.32 -0.85
N VAL A 618 16.02 -21.54 -0.62
CA VAL A 618 15.03 -21.20 -1.64
C VAL A 618 15.29 -19.81 -2.25
N LEU A 619 15.72 -18.85 -1.43
CA LEU A 619 15.81 -17.44 -1.78
C LEU A 619 17.26 -17.06 -2.14
N PRO A 620 17.55 -16.67 -3.38
CA PRO A 620 18.88 -16.20 -3.77
C PRO A 620 19.31 -14.98 -2.94
N GLY A 621 20.55 -14.98 -2.46
CA GLY A 621 21.11 -13.91 -1.65
C GLY A 621 20.78 -13.98 -0.16
N PHE A 622 20.16 -15.09 0.28
CA PHE A 622 19.88 -15.35 1.70
C PHE A 622 20.80 -16.43 2.30
N GLU A 623 21.87 -16.81 1.61
CA GLU A 623 22.82 -17.79 2.08
C GLU A 623 23.44 -17.33 3.41
N GLY A 624 23.34 -18.17 4.45
CA GLY A 624 23.76 -17.80 5.81
C GLY A 624 22.83 -16.81 6.52
N PHE A 625 21.54 -16.82 6.19
CA PHE A 625 20.54 -15.86 6.66
C PHE A 625 20.60 -15.59 8.17
N ASN A 626 20.70 -16.65 8.99
CA ASN A 626 20.76 -16.48 10.45
C ASN A 626 22.01 -15.73 10.93
N ASP A 627 23.15 -15.85 10.24
CA ASP A 627 24.35 -15.10 10.56
C ASP A 627 24.25 -13.66 10.06
N LEU A 628 23.76 -13.45 8.84
CA LEU A 628 23.56 -12.14 8.25
C LEU A 628 22.63 -11.25 9.09
N ILE A 629 21.55 -11.82 9.62
CA ILE A 629 20.55 -11.05 10.37
C ILE A 629 20.99 -10.73 11.82
N ARG A 630 22.03 -11.39 12.33
CA ARG A 630 22.64 -11.03 13.63
C ARG A 630 23.48 -9.75 13.56
N ASP A 631 23.89 -9.34 12.36
CA ASP A 631 24.46 -8.01 12.18
C ASP A 631 23.38 -6.95 12.47
N ARG A 632 23.75 -5.96 13.29
CA ARG A 632 22.82 -4.87 13.66
C ARG A 632 22.28 -4.06 12.47
N HIS A 633 23.02 -4.08 11.35
CA HIS A 633 22.65 -3.37 10.13
C HIS A 633 21.79 -4.22 9.19
N GLY A 634 21.55 -5.51 9.54
CA GLY A 634 20.94 -6.44 8.62
C GLY A 634 21.82 -6.66 7.39
N PHE A 635 21.20 -7.05 6.28
CA PHE A 635 21.91 -7.23 5.01
C PHE A 635 21.06 -6.75 3.83
N ARG A 636 21.73 -6.40 2.76
CA ARG A 636 21.09 -6.04 1.51
C ARG A 636 20.97 -7.27 0.62
N ILE A 637 19.78 -7.47 0.05
CA ILE A 637 19.57 -8.50 -0.98
C ILE A 637 20.36 -8.08 -2.24
N PRO A 638 21.18 -8.95 -2.82
CA PRO A 638 21.89 -8.66 -4.05
C PRO A 638 20.95 -8.23 -5.18
N GLN A 639 21.37 -7.21 -5.91
CA GLN A 639 20.63 -6.67 -7.03
C GLN A 639 21.54 -6.49 -8.24
N PRO A 640 21.55 -7.43 -9.21
CA PRO A 640 22.43 -7.37 -10.36
C PRO A 640 22.36 -6.06 -11.14
N ALA A 641 21.18 -5.45 -11.25
CA ALA A 641 20.99 -4.18 -11.95
C ALA A 641 21.74 -3.01 -11.28
N ARG A 642 22.03 -3.07 -9.96
CA ARG A 642 22.89 -2.09 -9.27
C ARG A 642 24.35 -2.21 -9.71
N ASP A 643 24.77 -3.40 -10.10
CA ASP A 643 26.10 -3.69 -10.60
C ASP A 643 26.16 -3.61 -12.14
N ARG A 644 25.12 -3.02 -12.76
CA ARG A 644 24.95 -2.91 -14.23
C ARG A 644 24.90 -4.27 -14.94
N VAL A 645 24.46 -5.31 -14.26
CA VAL A 645 24.18 -6.61 -14.83
C VAL A 645 22.67 -6.71 -15.03
N PHE A 646 22.25 -6.71 -16.30
CA PHE A 646 20.83 -6.72 -16.65
C PHE A 646 20.46 -8.10 -17.19
N GLU A 647 19.75 -8.89 -16.40
CA GLU A 647 19.31 -10.25 -16.72
C GLU A 647 18.01 -10.26 -17.56
N THR A 648 17.86 -9.28 -18.45
CA THR A 648 16.78 -9.24 -19.46
C THR A 648 17.05 -10.27 -20.56
N PRO A 649 16.08 -10.56 -21.42
CA PRO A 649 16.29 -11.49 -22.55
C PRO A 649 17.46 -11.11 -23.49
N SER A 650 17.76 -9.82 -23.64
CA SER A 650 18.90 -9.31 -24.43
C SER A 650 20.22 -9.29 -23.66
N GLY A 651 20.20 -9.46 -22.33
CA GLY A 651 21.33 -9.22 -21.45
C GLY A 651 21.67 -7.72 -21.25
N ARG A 652 20.77 -6.82 -21.63
CA ARG A 652 20.92 -5.36 -21.59
C ARG A 652 19.71 -4.69 -20.97
N ALA A 653 19.85 -3.45 -20.50
CA ALA A 653 18.69 -2.65 -20.10
C ALA A 653 17.86 -2.26 -21.35
N GLU A 654 16.55 -2.39 -21.25
CA GLU A 654 15.63 -2.25 -22.37
C GLU A 654 14.91 -0.89 -22.34
N PHE A 655 15.08 -0.08 -23.38
CA PHE A 655 14.23 1.08 -23.59
C PHE A 655 12.80 0.69 -23.93
N SER A 656 11.83 1.44 -23.43
CA SER A 656 10.42 1.30 -23.79
C SER A 656 10.05 2.25 -24.92
N HIS A 657 9.17 1.80 -25.82
CA HIS A 657 8.66 2.56 -26.93
C HIS A 657 7.14 2.76 -26.82
N ALA A 658 6.63 2.95 -25.61
CA ALA A 658 5.20 3.14 -25.39
C ALA A 658 4.70 4.45 -26.03
N PRO A 659 3.54 4.46 -26.70
CA PRO A 659 2.95 5.68 -27.22
C PRO A 659 2.61 6.66 -26.09
N LEU A 660 2.51 7.95 -26.41
CA LEU A 660 2.01 8.94 -25.45
C LEU A 660 0.51 8.69 -25.20
N PRO A 661 0.11 8.43 -23.94
CA PRO A 661 -1.30 8.16 -23.65
C PRO A 661 -2.13 9.44 -23.71
N ASN A 662 -3.39 9.31 -24.10
CA ASN A 662 -4.37 10.37 -23.89
C ASN A 662 -4.97 10.25 -22.49
N VAL A 663 -4.66 11.22 -21.62
CA VAL A 663 -5.16 11.26 -20.23
C VAL A 663 -6.29 12.27 -20.03
N ILE A 664 -6.76 12.90 -21.11
CA ILE A 664 -7.84 13.88 -21.09
C ILE A 664 -9.17 13.17 -21.31
N PRO A 665 -10.17 13.36 -20.43
CA PRO A 665 -11.51 12.84 -20.67
C PRO A 665 -12.12 13.38 -21.95
N GLU A 666 -12.92 12.55 -22.64
CA GLU A 666 -13.60 12.92 -23.88
C GLU A 666 -14.66 14.02 -23.67
N SER A 667 -15.33 14.01 -22.52
CA SER A 667 -16.35 14.99 -22.14
C SER A 667 -15.80 16.08 -21.26
N GLY A 668 -16.11 17.35 -21.55
CA GLY A 668 -15.70 18.50 -20.75
C GLY A 668 -16.30 18.53 -19.33
N ASP A 669 -17.41 17.78 -19.09
CA ASP A 669 -18.02 17.67 -17.77
C ASP A 669 -17.34 16.60 -16.89
N THR A 670 -16.54 15.74 -17.48
CA THR A 670 -15.84 14.67 -16.78
C THR A 670 -14.58 15.19 -16.12
N LEU A 671 -14.39 14.83 -14.85
CA LEU A 671 -13.18 15.07 -14.09
C LEU A 671 -12.41 13.75 -13.89
N VAL A 672 -11.09 13.84 -13.77
CA VAL A 672 -10.24 12.71 -13.38
C VAL A 672 -10.05 12.75 -11.87
N LEU A 673 -10.70 11.81 -11.18
CA LEU A 673 -10.62 11.71 -9.73
C LEU A 673 -9.48 10.78 -9.30
N GLN A 674 -8.69 11.24 -8.34
CA GLN A 674 -7.66 10.46 -7.67
C GLN A 674 -8.02 10.20 -6.21
N THR A 675 -7.93 8.95 -5.78
CA THR A 675 -8.04 8.61 -4.35
C THR A 675 -6.79 9.02 -3.62
N MET A 676 -6.90 9.44 -2.36
CA MET A 676 -5.76 9.79 -1.53
C MET A 676 -5.97 9.46 -0.06
N ARG A 677 -4.90 9.39 0.71
CA ARG A 677 -4.98 9.26 2.17
C ARG A 677 -5.13 10.64 2.83
N SER A 678 -5.90 10.69 3.91
CA SER A 678 -5.78 11.80 4.86
C SER A 678 -4.45 11.70 5.63
N HIS A 679 -4.08 12.77 6.33
CA HIS A 679 -2.82 12.73 7.10
C HIS A 679 -2.87 11.76 8.28
N ASP A 680 -3.98 11.75 9.03
CA ASP A 680 -4.18 10.85 10.18
C ASP A 680 -4.70 9.47 9.75
N GLN A 681 -4.03 8.83 8.80
CA GLN A 681 -4.44 7.55 8.23
C GLN A 681 -3.23 6.73 7.80
N TRP A 682 -3.32 5.40 7.94
CA TRP A 682 -2.37 4.47 7.37
C TRP A 682 -3.10 3.39 6.58
N ASN A 683 -3.02 3.42 5.25
CA ASN A 683 -3.85 2.62 4.36
C ASN A 683 -5.33 2.76 4.75
N THR A 684 -6.02 1.68 5.11
CA THR A 684 -7.43 1.71 5.55
C THR A 684 -7.59 2.02 7.04
N THR A 685 -6.52 2.00 7.85
CA THR A 685 -6.56 2.36 9.26
C THR A 685 -6.62 3.87 9.43
N ILE A 686 -7.68 4.39 10.04
CA ILE A 686 -7.96 5.80 10.24
C ILE A 686 -7.73 6.15 11.71
N TYR A 687 -6.76 7.03 12.00
CA TYR A 687 -6.42 7.45 13.38
C TYR A 687 -7.25 8.64 13.86
N SER A 688 -7.80 9.43 12.95
CA SER A 688 -8.79 10.46 13.23
C SER A 688 -9.47 10.92 11.95
N ASN A 689 -10.65 11.55 12.08
CA ASN A 689 -11.38 12.16 10.97
C ASN A 689 -10.85 13.56 10.58
N ASN A 690 -9.63 13.88 11.00
CA ASN A 690 -9.01 15.15 10.71
C ASN A 690 -7.86 14.96 9.71
N ASP A 691 -7.78 15.88 8.76
CA ASP A 691 -6.61 16.02 7.90
C ASP A 691 -5.96 17.38 8.17
N ARG A 692 -4.96 17.38 9.06
CA ARG A 692 -4.29 18.61 9.47
C ARG A 692 -3.67 19.36 8.29
N TYR A 693 -3.04 18.65 7.36
CA TYR A 693 -2.33 19.29 6.25
C TYR A 693 -3.25 19.91 5.21
N ARG A 694 -4.44 19.35 5.01
CA ARG A 694 -5.45 19.96 4.15
C ARG A 694 -6.45 20.83 4.91
N GLY A 695 -6.25 20.94 6.24
CA GLY A 695 -7.02 21.81 7.12
C GLY A 695 -8.44 21.32 7.40
N VAL A 696 -8.77 20.08 7.07
CA VAL A 696 -10.09 19.48 7.27
C VAL A 696 -10.22 18.90 8.67
N LYS A 697 -11.36 19.15 9.32
CA LYS A 697 -11.71 18.58 10.63
C LYS A 697 -13.08 17.92 10.59
N ASN A 698 -13.19 16.78 11.23
CA ASN A 698 -14.41 16.00 11.43
C ASN A 698 -15.16 15.67 10.12
N LEU A 699 -14.43 15.47 9.01
CA LEU A 699 -15.02 15.16 7.71
C LEU A 699 -14.10 14.29 6.88
N ARG A 700 -14.67 13.25 6.27
CA ARG A 700 -14.01 12.42 5.29
C ARG A 700 -14.80 12.29 3.98
N GLU A 701 -16.13 12.43 4.06
CA GLU A 701 -17.05 12.40 2.91
C GLU A 701 -16.99 13.73 2.16
N LEU A 702 -15.91 13.93 1.42
CA LEU A 702 -15.67 15.15 0.66
C LEU A 702 -15.00 14.86 -0.69
N VAL A 703 -15.13 15.81 -1.60
CA VAL A 703 -14.38 15.86 -2.87
C VAL A 703 -13.69 17.22 -2.99
N PHE A 704 -12.38 17.19 -3.23
CA PHE A 704 -11.59 18.36 -3.55
C PHE A 704 -11.69 18.66 -5.03
N LEU A 705 -11.98 19.91 -5.37
CA LEU A 705 -12.17 20.41 -6.74
C LEU A 705 -11.40 21.71 -6.93
N HIS A 706 -10.97 21.99 -8.16
CA HIS A 706 -10.45 23.30 -8.51
C HIS A 706 -11.55 24.36 -8.40
N GLU A 707 -11.22 25.57 -7.91
CA GLU A 707 -12.21 26.64 -7.71
C GLU A 707 -12.97 27.00 -8.98
N ASP A 708 -12.30 27.02 -10.14
CA ASP A 708 -12.96 27.30 -11.43
C ASP A 708 -13.88 26.17 -11.83
N ASP A 709 -13.50 24.90 -11.60
CA ASP A 709 -14.37 23.76 -11.89
C ASP A 709 -15.61 23.73 -11.00
N MET A 710 -15.49 24.20 -9.76
CA MET A 710 -16.64 24.43 -8.86
C MET A 710 -17.54 25.53 -9.41
N ARG A 711 -16.96 26.67 -9.79
CA ARG A 711 -17.69 27.81 -10.34
C ARG A 711 -18.45 27.45 -11.62
N ASP A 712 -17.80 26.73 -12.52
CA ASP A 712 -18.42 26.31 -13.79
C ASP A 712 -19.64 25.38 -13.56
N ARG A 713 -19.68 24.68 -12.40
CA ARG A 713 -20.78 23.81 -11.95
C ARG A 713 -21.74 24.50 -10.97
N GLY A 714 -21.60 25.79 -10.73
CA GLY A 714 -22.45 26.52 -9.77
C GLY A 714 -22.29 26.07 -8.31
N LEU A 715 -21.16 25.46 -7.96
CA LEU A 715 -20.88 24.94 -6.62
C LEU A 715 -20.12 25.96 -5.76
N VAL A 716 -20.41 25.95 -4.46
CA VAL A 716 -19.65 26.66 -3.43
C VAL A 716 -19.12 25.70 -2.35
N GLU A 717 -18.15 26.15 -1.56
CA GLU A 717 -17.58 25.34 -0.48
C GLU A 717 -18.67 24.85 0.48
N GLY A 718 -18.70 23.52 0.69
CA GLY A 718 -19.63 22.87 1.61
C GLY A 718 -20.93 22.38 0.96
N ASP A 719 -21.18 22.70 -0.31
CA ASP A 719 -22.32 22.14 -1.03
C ASP A 719 -22.27 20.63 -1.02
N LEU A 720 -23.44 20.00 -0.93
CA LEU A 720 -23.59 18.56 -1.07
C LEU A 720 -23.66 18.21 -2.56
N VAL A 721 -22.82 17.29 -2.96
CA VAL A 721 -22.70 16.84 -4.35
C VAL A 721 -22.78 15.32 -4.45
N ASP A 722 -23.32 14.86 -5.56
CA ASP A 722 -23.29 13.46 -5.98
C ASP A 722 -22.12 13.28 -6.94
N ILE A 723 -21.39 12.16 -6.77
CA ILE A 723 -20.23 11.81 -7.59
C ILE A 723 -20.55 10.52 -8.32
N VAL A 724 -20.57 10.56 -9.64
CA VAL A 724 -20.88 9.40 -10.47
C VAL A 724 -19.66 9.01 -11.28
N SER A 725 -19.22 7.77 -11.17
CA SER A 725 -18.23 7.19 -12.06
C SER A 725 -18.85 6.33 -13.14
N THR A 726 -18.22 6.29 -14.31
CA THR A 726 -18.54 5.35 -15.37
C THR A 726 -17.34 4.45 -15.62
N SER A 727 -17.50 3.16 -15.39
CA SER A 727 -16.49 2.14 -15.57
C SER A 727 -16.28 1.81 -17.05
N LYS A 728 -15.14 1.17 -17.38
CA LYS A 728 -14.83 0.69 -18.74
C LYS A 728 -15.88 -0.27 -19.33
N ASP A 729 -16.61 -0.98 -18.49
CA ASP A 729 -17.72 -1.86 -18.91
C ASP A 729 -19.07 -1.13 -19.08
N GLY A 730 -19.10 0.19 -18.95
CA GLY A 730 -20.30 1.02 -19.02
C GLY A 730 -21.16 1.03 -17.76
N SER A 731 -20.80 0.27 -16.71
CA SER A 731 -21.52 0.32 -15.44
C SER A 731 -21.20 1.61 -14.68
N THR A 732 -22.20 2.13 -13.98
CA THR A 732 -22.06 3.36 -13.19
C THR A 732 -22.07 3.07 -11.70
N ARG A 733 -21.36 3.90 -10.95
CA ARG A 733 -21.33 3.90 -9.48
C ARG A 733 -21.51 5.30 -8.97
N MET A 734 -22.12 5.42 -7.80
CA MET A 734 -22.48 6.73 -7.26
C MET A 734 -22.15 6.81 -5.77
N LEU A 735 -21.55 7.92 -5.39
CA LEU A 735 -21.49 8.40 -4.01
C LEU A 735 -22.36 9.64 -3.88
N ARG A 736 -23.21 9.68 -2.86
CA ARG A 736 -24.18 10.77 -2.69
C ARG A 736 -23.83 11.69 -1.54
N ALA A 737 -24.17 12.95 -1.74
CA ALA A 737 -24.15 13.98 -0.70
C ALA A 737 -22.77 14.16 -0.05
N PHE A 738 -21.68 14.03 -0.82
CA PHE A 738 -20.32 14.41 -0.41
C PHE A 738 -20.19 15.93 -0.42
N ARG A 739 -19.28 16.49 0.38
CA ARG A 739 -19.07 17.93 0.42
C ARG A 739 -18.04 18.37 -0.60
N ALA A 740 -18.41 19.34 -1.42
CA ALA A 740 -17.49 20.01 -2.33
C ALA A 740 -16.54 20.92 -1.54
N VAL A 741 -15.24 20.77 -1.76
CA VAL A 741 -14.19 21.54 -1.06
C VAL A 741 -13.22 22.10 -2.10
N PRO A 742 -13.02 23.43 -2.17
CA PRO A 742 -12.04 24.01 -3.08
C PRO A 742 -10.62 23.66 -2.66
N TYR A 743 -9.78 23.29 -3.64
CA TYR A 743 -8.38 22.96 -3.40
C TYR A 743 -7.52 23.31 -4.61
N ASP A 744 -6.23 23.56 -4.36
CA ASP A 744 -5.25 23.85 -5.42
C ASP A 744 -4.82 22.54 -6.11
N LEU A 745 -5.45 22.26 -7.23
CA LEU A 745 -5.19 21.11 -8.12
C LEU A 745 -5.48 21.52 -9.59
N PRO A 746 -4.94 20.81 -10.57
CA PRO A 746 -5.17 21.15 -11.98
C PRO A 746 -6.66 21.09 -12.35
N ARG A 747 -7.12 22.00 -13.19
CA ARG A 747 -8.49 21.98 -13.74
C ARG A 747 -8.77 20.66 -14.45
N GLY A 748 -10.01 20.20 -14.37
CA GLY A 748 -10.42 18.89 -14.88
C GLY A 748 -10.03 17.73 -13.97
N SER A 749 -9.52 18.02 -12.77
CA SER A 749 -9.13 17.02 -11.78
C SER A 749 -9.99 17.10 -10.53
N ALA A 750 -10.14 15.96 -9.85
CA ALA A 750 -10.76 15.86 -8.56
C ALA A 750 -9.93 14.97 -7.62
N ALA A 751 -10.13 15.09 -6.32
CA ALA A 751 -9.48 14.22 -5.36
C ALA A 751 -10.39 13.93 -4.17
N GLY A 752 -10.27 12.72 -3.57
CA GLY A 752 -11.04 12.34 -2.39
C GLY A 752 -10.37 11.25 -1.58
N TYR A 753 -10.83 11.05 -0.36
CA TYR A 753 -10.19 10.09 0.53
C TYR A 753 -10.54 8.64 0.18
N MET A 754 -9.54 7.76 0.26
CA MET A 754 -9.80 6.34 0.40
C MET A 754 -10.00 6.00 1.90
N PRO A 755 -10.79 4.99 2.25
CA PRO A 755 -11.47 4.03 1.38
C PRO A 755 -12.77 4.53 0.74
N GLU A 756 -13.28 5.69 1.15
CA GLU A 756 -14.60 6.20 0.75
C GLU A 756 -14.78 6.23 -0.77
N MET A 757 -13.76 6.66 -1.50
CA MET A 757 -13.79 6.73 -2.97
C MET A 757 -13.61 5.38 -3.67
N ASN A 758 -13.26 4.30 -2.95
CA ASN A 758 -13.04 2.98 -3.58
C ASN A 758 -14.34 2.38 -4.16
N VAL A 759 -15.48 2.83 -3.70
CA VAL A 759 -16.80 2.48 -4.28
C VAL A 759 -16.89 2.86 -5.76
N LEU A 760 -16.21 3.96 -6.16
CA LEU A 760 -16.28 4.49 -7.54
C LEU A 760 -15.42 3.70 -8.54
N ILE A 761 -14.57 2.79 -8.08
CA ILE A 761 -13.63 2.04 -8.93
C ILE A 761 -14.33 0.76 -9.39
N GLY A 762 -14.69 0.68 -10.65
CA GLY A 762 -15.38 -0.49 -11.20
C GLY A 762 -14.47 -1.73 -11.30
N ARG A 763 -15.09 -2.91 -11.24
CA ARG A 763 -14.39 -4.19 -11.34
C ARG A 763 -13.57 -4.36 -12.63
N LYS A 764 -13.87 -3.61 -13.68
CA LYS A 764 -13.13 -3.62 -14.95
C LYS A 764 -12.15 -2.45 -15.08
N ASP A 765 -12.09 -1.58 -14.06
CA ASP A 765 -11.19 -0.43 -14.04
C ASP A 765 -9.83 -0.84 -13.49
N PHE A 766 -9.11 -1.63 -14.25
CA PHE A 766 -7.73 -2.05 -13.98
C PHE A 766 -6.85 -1.88 -15.22
N SER A 767 -5.55 -1.75 -15.00
CA SER A 767 -4.56 -1.66 -16.07
C SER A 767 -4.41 -3.01 -16.77
N ALA A 768 -4.52 -3.02 -18.10
CA ALA A 768 -4.34 -4.22 -18.91
C ALA A 768 -2.91 -4.82 -18.80
N GLN A 769 -1.93 -4.00 -18.42
CA GLN A 769 -0.54 -4.42 -18.32
C GLN A 769 -0.18 -5.00 -16.94
N SER A 770 -0.94 -4.69 -15.88
CA SER A 770 -0.57 -5.06 -14.52
C SER A 770 -1.70 -5.63 -13.68
N ASP A 771 -2.93 -5.66 -14.18
CA ASP A 771 -4.15 -6.00 -13.45
C ASP A 771 -4.38 -5.12 -12.19
N GLN A 772 -3.63 -4.02 -12.07
CA GLN A 772 -3.72 -3.09 -10.94
C GLN A 772 -4.94 -2.18 -11.08
N PRO A 773 -5.78 -2.02 -10.04
CA PRO A 773 -6.93 -1.12 -10.08
C PRO A 773 -6.57 0.35 -10.31
N LEU A 774 -7.38 1.07 -11.09
CA LEU A 774 -7.15 2.45 -11.51
C LEU A 774 -7.56 3.47 -10.42
N MET A 775 -6.90 3.44 -9.27
CA MET A 775 -7.27 4.26 -8.12
C MET A 775 -6.92 5.76 -8.27
N LYS A 776 -6.20 6.15 -9.32
CA LYS A 776 -5.74 7.53 -9.55
C LYS A 776 -6.24 8.15 -10.86
N SER A 777 -7.07 7.43 -11.59
CA SER A 777 -7.62 7.90 -12.88
C SER A 777 -9.09 7.52 -13.07
N ILE A 778 -9.91 7.73 -12.03
CA ILE A 778 -11.34 7.43 -12.06
C ILE A 778 -12.04 8.57 -12.78
N GLN A 779 -12.75 8.26 -13.86
CA GLN A 779 -13.56 9.26 -14.57
C GLN A 779 -14.88 9.47 -13.83
N VAL A 780 -15.14 10.72 -13.42
CA VAL A 780 -16.34 11.07 -12.65
C VAL A 780 -17.00 12.33 -13.16
N THR A 781 -18.32 12.39 -12.98
CA THR A 781 -19.10 13.63 -13.02
C THR A 781 -19.47 14.03 -11.60
N VAL A 782 -19.55 15.33 -11.33
CA VAL A 782 -19.91 15.90 -10.03
C VAL A 782 -21.03 16.91 -10.23
N SER A 783 -22.15 16.70 -9.60
CA SER A 783 -23.32 17.58 -9.65
C SER A 783 -23.85 17.84 -8.23
N ARG A 784 -24.67 18.87 -8.06
CA ARG A 784 -25.35 19.16 -6.79
C ARG A 784 -26.28 18.00 -6.45
N THR A 785 -26.32 17.56 -5.18
CA THR A 785 -27.23 16.50 -4.74
C THR A 785 -28.69 16.85 -5.03
N GLY A 786 -29.37 15.99 -5.76
CA GLY A 786 -30.79 16.17 -6.12
C GLY A 786 -31.03 16.84 -7.49
N GLU A 787 -29.97 17.23 -8.20
CA GLU A 787 -30.01 17.63 -9.61
C GLU A 787 -29.67 16.43 -10.48
#